data_645fb5ed9cc25a55f5773f6d4bc6cff4
#
_entry.id   645fb5ed9cc25a55f5773f6d4bc6cff4
#
_cell.length_a   1.000
_cell.length_b   1.000
_cell.length_c   1.000
_cell.angle_alpha   90.00
_cell.angle_beta   90.00
_cell.angle_gamma   90.00
#
_symmetry.space_group_name_H-M   'P 1'
#
loop_
_entity.id
_entity.type
_entity.pdbx_description
1 polymer ?
#
loop_
_entity_poly.entity_id
_entity_poly.type
_entity_poly.pdbx_seq_one_letter_code
_entity_poly.pdbx_strand_id
1 'polypeptide(L)'
;MLLKFSTTILNMVWIKASKPGNGLLIAGYPFISLFSSLSQFYLIIHFKHFMLYILNDIIYKYPMRDENFFHHPIHEWQRRYEALRASFVDRLPARVVADRFGYSVTYVNLLRHLFTHEKIDFSEPVPEGKTRRHRIDAATRAKIRNWRENRLSAGEITELLSEEGVEVSIRTVERVLAEEGYPRLPRRTRLKIGVTVKGAQVPPVAQQIRIADVSQKPFDSEAAGVFLFAPFIEKLNLAKVVEEAGLPGTKAIPAFSYFLSFLSLKLLGTERYAHISEHAFDPGPGLFAQLNVLPKCTSTSTYSYSLDGVHLQGLQQSFIKQADKLKLYDGNIINLDFHTIPHFGEESVLEEHWAGARSKRMKGALTLFAQDAESKLILYTAADIQRKEADDQVVNFISFWKKVKRGIKPTFVFDSKFTTYPKLSALNQQGIRFITLRRRGKIMVSGIQELESWKRIHIPHAKRKYPNPLVHESFITLPDYEGDLRQVIVRGNGHEKPAFLISNDIETPLELLISNYARRWRVENVISEAVKFFNLNALSSPILIKVHFDVIMTMIADTLYTMLAQKLRGFESCDAAKIYRLFVKGKGKVTLRGNKITVIFPRRAHNPILRAVPWHRLPQSISWLDGVDLELKFS
;
A
#
# COMPACT_ATOMS: atom_id res chain seq x y z
N MET A 1 49.40 -5.37 -12.14
CA MET A 1 49.03 -6.71 -12.65
C MET A 1 47.78 -6.69 -13.54
N LEU A 2 46.75 -5.91 -13.25
CA LEU A 2 45.53 -5.76 -14.06
C LEU A 2 45.75 -5.10 -15.46
N LEU A 3 46.69 -4.19 -15.59
CA LEU A 3 47.04 -3.56 -16.87
C LEU A 3 47.75 -4.50 -17.87
N LYS A 4 48.50 -5.52 -17.41
CA LYS A 4 49.12 -6.52 -18.25
C LYS A 4 48.12 -7.57 -18.77
N PHE A 5 47.06 -7.87 -18.02
CA PHE A 5 45.99 -8.77 -18.47
C PHE A 5 45.11 -8.13 -19.56
N SER A 6 44.85 -6.84 -19.45
CA SER A 6 44.07 -6.08 -20.44
C SER A 6 44.74 -6.02 -21.82
N THR A 7 46.08 -5.84 -21.85
CA THR A 7 46.85 -5.77 -23.11
C THR A 7 46.95 -7.14 -23.80
N THR A 8 47.00 -8.22 -23.07
CA THR A 8 47.06 -9.58 -23.63
C THR A 8 45.74 -10.01 -24.25
N ILE A 9 44.60 -9.64 -23.64
CA ILE A 9 43.28 -9.93 -24.18
C ILE A 9 42.95 -9.06 -25.39
N LEU A 10 43.36 -7.79 -25.41
CA LEU A 10 43.25 -6.92 -26.59
C LEU A 10 44.05 -7.44 -27.78
N ASN A 11 45.26 -7.96 -27.54
CA ASN A 11 46.06 -8.56 -28.61
C ASN A 11 45.48 -9.89 -29.12
N MET A 12 44.87 -10.72 -28.26
CA MET A 12 44.19 -11.95 -28.71
C MET A 12 42.92 -11.67 -29.54
N VAL A 13 42.17 -10.64 -29.21
CA VAL A 13 40.99 -10.22 -30.00
C VAL A 13 41.40 -9.62 -31.32
N TRP A 14 42.50 -8.85 -31.38
CA TRP A 14 43.02 -8.27 -32.61
C TRP A 14 43.58 -9.33 -33.57
N ILE A 15 44.27 -10.36 -33.07
CA ILE A 15 44.81 -11.49 -33.87
C ILE A 15 43.69 -12.37 -34.45
N LYS A 16 42.53 -12.47 -33.81
CA LYS A 16 41.36 -13.21 -34.32
C LYS A 16 40.55 -12.42 -35.35
N ALA A 17 40.55 -11.09 -35.29
CA ALA A 17 39.84 -10.23 -36.24
C ALA A 17 40.59 -10.04 -37.58
N SER A 18 41.88 -10.34 -37.64
CA SER A 18 42.72 -10.17 -38.83
C SER A 18 42.85 -11.42 -39.71
N LYS A 19 42.10 -12.50 -39.49
CA LYS A 19 42.07 -13.64 -40.41
C LYS A 19 41.06 -13.40 -41.55
N PRO A 20 41.49 -13.57 -42.82
CA PRO A 20 40.61 -13.32 -43.96
C PRO A 20 39.51 -14.41 -44.03
N GLY A 21 38.26 -13.99 -43.96
CA GLY A 21 37.09 -14.87 -44.12
C GLY A 21 35.83 -14.50 -43.38
N ASN A 22 35.89 -13.71 -42.32
CA ASN A 22 34.70 -13.27 -41.61
C ASN A 22 34.59 -11.75 -41.68
N GLY A 23 33.69 -11.27 -42.55
CA GLY A 23 33.45 -9.85 -42.77
C GLY A 23 32.81 -9.18 -41.56
N LEU A 24 33.62 -8.56 -40.74
CA LEU A 24 33.19 -7.52 -39.79
C LEU A 24 34.19 -6.37 -39.92
N LEU A 25 33.88 -5.43 -40.83
CA LEU A 25 34.55 -4.14 -40.92
C LEU A 25 34.06 -3.25 -39.79
N ILE A 26 34.87 -3.08 -38.76
CA ILE A 26 34.71 -1.98 -37.82
C ILE A 26 35.58 -0.84 -38.33
N ALA A 27 34.91 0.20 -38.86
CA ALA A 27 35.54 1.41 -39.36
C ALA A 27 36.44 2.05 -38.31
N GLY A 28 37.69 2.32 -38.68
CA GLY A 28 38.67 2.96 -37.81
C GLY A 28 38.31 4.41 -37.53
N TYR A 29 38.22 4.73 -36.27
CA TYR A 29 38.33 6.08 -35.72
C TYR A 29 39.49 6.10 -34.71
N PRO A 30 40.29 7.16 -34.66
CA PRO A 30 41.45 7.22 -33.77
C PRO A 30 41.01 7.49 -32.33
N PHE A 31 41.11 6.47 -31.50
CA PHE A 31 40.64 6.46 -30.10
C PHE A 31 41.70 6.94 -29.09
N ILE A 32 42.67 7.77 -29.50
CA ILE A 32 43.82 8.11 -28.64
C ILE A 32 43.78 9.51 -28.02
N SER A 33 42.81 10.39 -28.36
CA SER A 33 42.86 11.78 -27.86
C SER A 33 41.75 12.19 -26.88
N LEU A 34 41.01 11.26 -26.28
CA LEU A 34 39.86 11.59 -25.38
C LEU A 34 40.02 11.14 -23.93
N PHE A 35 41.25 10.91 -23.46
CA PHE A 35 41.52 10.42 -22.12
C PHE A 35 42.18 11.47 -21.22
N SER A 36 41.59 12.64 -21.09
CA SER A 36 41.95 13.56 -20.05
C SER A 36 40.70 14.26 -19.51
N SER A 37 40.07 13.68 -18.56
CA SER A 37 39.31 14.25 -17.42
C SER A 37 38.12 13.38 -17.02
N LEU A 38 38.02 13.09 -15.76
CA LEU A 38 36.85 12.71 -14.88
C LEU A 38 35.64 11.93 -15.45
N SER A 39 35.56 11.68 -16.74
CA SER A 39 34.59 10.77 -17.39
C SER A 39 35.04 9.29 -17.36
N GLN A 40 36.25 9.02 -16.89
CA GLN A 40 36.87 7.67 -16.90
C GLN A 40 36.11 6.65 -16.04
N PHE A 41 35.49 7.05 -14.94
CA PHE A 41 34.79 6.10 -14.08
C PHE A 41 33.47 5.61 -14.68
N TYR A 42 32.76 6.46 -15.41
CA TYR A 42 31.49 6.07 -16.05
C TYR A 42 31.74 5.18 -17.29
N LEU A 43 32.77 5.48 -18.04
CA LEU A 43 33.16 4.67 -19.22
C LEU A 43 33.68 3.28 -18.79
N ILE A 44 34.44 3.20 -17.70
CA ILE A 44 34.98 1.94 -17.17
C ILE A 44 33.87 1.04 -16.65
N ILE A 45 32.82 1.58 -16.03
CA ILE A 45 31.69 0.79 -15.55
C ILE A 45 30.83 0.29 -16.73
N HIS A 46 30.56 1.13 -17.72
CA HIS A 46 29.83 0.71 -18.92
C HIS A 46 30.66 -0.24 -19.80
N PHE A 47 31.97 -0.04 -19.90
CA PHE A 47 32.87 -0.96 -20.62
C PHE A 47 33.01 -2.31 -19.89
N LYS A 48 33.04 -2.32 -18.55
CA LYS A 48 32.97 -3.56 -17.76
C LYS A 48 31.64 -4.30 -17.96
N HIS A 49 30.51 -3.61 -18.01
CA HIS A 49 29.21 -4.24 -18.29
C HIS A 49 29.12 -4.74 -19.75
N PHE A 50 29.63 -3.99 -20.69
CA PHE A 50 29.67 -4.37 -22.10
C PHE A 50 30.63 -5.55 -22.34
N MET A 51 31.81 -5.56 -21.70
CA MET A 51 32.76 -6.69 -21.78
C MET A 51 32.24 -7.93 -21.06
N LEU A 52 31.53 -7.77 -19.93
CA LEU A 52 30.82 -8.88 -19.26
C LEU A 52 29.69 -9.45 -20.14
N TYR A 53 29.00 -8.59 -20.88
CA TYR A 53 27.95 -9.02 -21.81
C TYR A 53 28.53 -9.78 -23.01
N ILE A 54 29.63 -9.27 -23.62
CA ILE A 54 30.34 -9.95 -24.69
C ILE A 54 31.01 -11.24 -24.20
N LEU A 55 31.64 -11.26 -23.03
CA LEU A 55 32.20 -12.47 -22.44
C LEU A 55 31.14 -13.52 -22.14
N ASN A 56 29.98 -13.13 -21.64
CA ASN A 56 28.84 -14.02 -21.50
C ASN A 56 28.38 -14.57 -22.87
N ASP A 57 28.23 -13.70 -23.87
CA ASP A 57 27.78 -14.11 -25.21
C ASP A 57 28.79 -15.06 -25.90
N ILE A 58 30.10 -14.84 -25.68
CA ILE A 58 31.17 -15.72 -26.21
C ILE A 58 31.21 -17.05 -25.46
N ILE A 59 31.06 -17.05 -24.15
CA ILE A 59 31.04 -18.29 -23.32
C ILE A 59 29.82 -19.14 -23.66
N TYR A 60 28.65 -18.52 -23.92
CA TYR A 60 27.44 -19.27 -24.28
C TYR A 60 27.34 -19.69 -25.74
N LYS A 61 28.13 -19.11 -26.65
CA LYS A 61 28.02 -19.37 -28.08
C LYS A 61 28.92 -20.50 -28.60
N TYR A 62 29.91 -20.93 -27.83
CA TYR A 62 30.84 -22.00 -28.22
C TYR A 62 31.01 -22.99 -27.05
N PRO A 63 30.15 -24.02 -26.93
CA PRO A 63 30.39 -25.09 -25.98
C PRO A 63 31.67 -25.82 -26.31
N MET A 64 32.62 -25.88 -25.38
CA MET A 64 33.80 -26.72 -25.50
C MET A 64 33.38 -28.18 -25.45
N ARG A 65 34.07 -29.05 -26.19
CA ARG A 65 33.87 -30.49 -26.10
C ARG A 65 34.10 -30.91 -24.64
N ASP A 66 33.22 -31.73 -24.09
CA ASP A 66 33.22 -32.27 -22.70
C ASP A 66 32.57 -31.40 -21.61
N GLU A 67 32.03 -30.24 -21.93
CA GLU A 67 31.28 -29.43 -20.96
C GLU A 67 29.88 -29.99 -20.62
N ASN A 68 29.33 -30.86 -21.47
CA ASN A 68 27.98 -31.41 -21.32
C ASN A 68 27.79 -32.18 -20.00
N PHE A 69 28.82 -32.79 -19.44
CA PHE A 69 28.75 -33.48 -18.15
C PHE A 69 28.47 -32.50 -17.01
N PHE A 70 29.04 -31.31 -17.04
CA PHE A 70 28.85 -30.29 -16.00
C PHE A 70 27.60 -29.43 -16.24
N HIS A 71 27.19 -29.27 -17.51
CA HIS A 71 26.01 -28.50 -17.86
C HIS A 71 24.71 -29.28 -17.71
N HIS A 72 24.77 -30.61 -17.88
CA HIS A 72 23.62 -31.53 -17.77
C HIS A 72 23.89 -32.66 -16.78
N PRO A 73 24.05 -32.35 -15.48
CA PRO A 73 24.32 -33.36 -14.45
C PRO A 73 23.23 -34.40 -14.39
N ILE A 74 23.62 -35.68 -14.44
CA ILE A 74 22.72 -36.83 -14.49
C ILE A 74 22.12 -37.10 -13.10
N HIS A 75 22.92 -36.93 -12.03
CA HIS A 75 22.51 -37.23 -10.66
C HIS A 75 22.05 -35.95 -9.94
N GLU A 76 21.04 -36.09 -9.06
CA GLU A 76 20.48 -35.00 -8.29
C GLU A 76 21.53 -34.31 -7.37
N TRP A 77 22.39 -35.08 -6.72
CA TRP A 77 23.47 -34.56 -5.88
C TRP A 77 24.49 -33.75 -6.71
N GLN A 78 24.84 -34.22 -7.91
CA GLN A 78 25.72 -33.52 -8.83
C GLN A 78 25.08 -32.21 -9.30
N ARG A 79 23.80 -32.23 -9.61
CA ARG A 79 23.04 -31.03 -10.00
C ARG A 79 23.03 -29.98 -8.90
N ARG A 80 22.85 -30.39 -7.64
CA ARG A 80 22.92 -29.49 -6.49
C ARG A 80 24.32 -28.94 -6.29
N TYR A 81 25.33 -29.78 -6.41
CA TYR A 81 26.73 -29.37 -6.30
C TYR A 81 27.10 -28.35 -7.38
N GLU A 82 26.79 -28.61 -8.64
CA GLU A 82 27.09 -27.71 -9.75
C GLU A 82 26.30 -26.37 -9.64
N ALA A 83 25.07 -26.40 -9.19
CA ALA A 83 24.29 -25.19 -8.93
C ALA A 83 24.91 -24.33 -7.80
N LEU A 84 25.42 -24.96 -6.75
CA LEU A 84 26.15 -24.28 -5.68
C LEU A 84 27.51 -23.77 -6.16
N ARG A 85 28.26 -24.58 -6.91
CA ARG A 85 29.51 -24.16 -7.52
C ARG A 85 29.32 -22.94 -8.44
N ALA A 86 28.32 -22.99 -9.31
CA ALA A 86 27.97 -21.88 -10.19
C ALA A 86 27.58 -20.62 -9.37
N SER A 87 26.93 -20.81 -8.22
CA SER A 87 26.53 -19.71 -7.36
C SER A 87 27.70 -19.07 -6.61
N PHE A 88 28.60 -19.88 -6.01
CA PHE A 88 29.65 -19.40 -5.10
C PHE A 88 30.99 -19.18 -5.78
N VAL A 89 31.35 -20.03 -6.76
CA VAL A 89 32.63 -19.95 -7.49
C VAL A 89 32.49 -19.10 -8.73
N ASP A 90 31.50 -19.41 -9.58
CA ASP A 90 31.27 -18.68 -10.82
C ASP A 90 30.49 -17.36 -10.58
N ARG A 91 29.96 -17.16 -9.37
CA ARG A 91 29.23 -15.96 -8.91
C ARG A 91 28.03 -15.61 -9.79
N LEU A 92 27.38 -16.61 -10.36
CA LEU A 92 26.21 -16.39 -11.20
C LEU A 92 24.98 -15.97 -10.38
N PRO A 93 24.12 -15.08 -10.91
CA PRO A 93 22.86 -14.71 -10.28
C PRO A 93 21.95 -15.91 -10.11
N ALA A 94 21.17 -15.96 -9.02
CA ALA A 94 20.29 -17.09 -8.70
C ALA A 94 19.31 -17.45 -9.83
N ARG A 95 18.88 -16.46 -10.64
CA ARG A 95 18.02 -16.68 -11.79
C ARG A 95 18.72 -17.47 -12.90
N VAL A 96 19.96 -17.14 -13.21
CA VAL A 96 20.77 -17.83 -14.22
C VAL A 96 21.07 -19.25 -13.79
N VAL A 97 21.39 -19.45 -12.51
CA VAL A 97 21.61 -20.80 -11.93
C VAL A 97 20.32 -21.63 -11.98
N ALA A 98 19.17 -21.02 -11.65
CA ALA A 98 17.89 -21.68 -11.70
C ALA A 98 17.54 -22.16 -13.11
N ASP A 99 17.67 -21.30 -14.10
CA ASP A 99 17.41 -21.61 -15.51
C ASP A 99 18.36 -22.69 -16.03
N ARG A 100 19.67 -22.60 -15.68
CA ARG A 100 20.70 -23.55 -16.14
C ARG A 100 20.51 -24.97 -15.60
N PHE A 101 20.13 -25.11 -14.33
CA PHE A 101 20.03 -26.42 -13.68
C PHE A 101 18.60 -26.91 -13.49
N GLY A 102 17.60 -26.20 -14.04
CA GLY A 102 16.20 -26.61 -13.98
C GLY A 102 15.58 -26.50 -12.57
N TYR A 103 16.02 -25.54 -11.77
CA TYR A 103 15.48 -25.24 -10.44
C TYR A 103 14.61 -23.97 -10.44
N SER A 104 13.83 -23.79 -9.39
CA SER A 104 13.23 -22.49 -9.13
C SER A 104 14.25 -21.56 -8.46
N VAL A 105 14.12 -20.24 -8.67
CA VAL A 105 14.96 -19.24 -8.01
C VAL A 105 14.90 -19.35 -6.48
N THR A 106 13.72 -19.65 -5.95
CA THR A 106 13.50 -19.88 -4.52
C THR A 106 14.29 -21.07 -4.00
N TYR A 107 14.35 -22.16 -4.79
CA TYR A 107 15.10 -23.35 -4.42
C TYR A 107 16.62 -23.13 -4.47
N VAL A 108 17.13 -22.38 -5.46
CA VAL A 108 18.55 -22.00 -5.51
C VAL A 108 18.93 -21.16 -4.28
N ASN A 109 18.08 -20.23 -3.88
CA ASN A 109 18.32 -19.44 -2.66
C ASN A 109 18.26 -20.28 -1.39
N LEU A 110 17.37 -21.27 -1.33
CA LEU A 110 17.33 -22.24 -0.24
C LEU A 110 18.61 -23.09 -0.20
N LEU A 111 19.08 -23.60 -1.34
CA LEU A 111 20.33 -24.35 -1.42
C LEU A 111 21.53 -23.53 -0.94
N ARG A 112 21.63 -22.26 -1.34
CA ARG A 112 22.66 -21.32 -0.87
C ARG A 112 22.60 -21.17 0.64
N HIS A 113 21.41 -20.94 1.20
CA HIS A 113 21.21 -20.80 2.64
C HIS A 113 21.61 -22.06 3.40
N LEU A 114 21.17 -23.24 2.93
CA LEU A 114 21.51 -24.52 3.56
C LEU A 114 23.02 -24.80 3.50
N PHE A 115 23.67 -24.48 2.40
CA PHE A 115 25.11 -24.63 2.23
C PHE A 115 25.90 -23.70 3.16
N THR A 116 25.52 -22.43 3.22
CA THR A 116 26.18 -21.43 4.09
C THR A 116 26.06 -21.78 5.58
N HIS A 117 25.03 -22.53 5.98
CA HIS A 117 24.80 -22.95 7.37
C HIS A 117 25.23 -24.39 7.62
N GLU A 118 26.07 -24.98 6.77
CA GLU A 118 26.60 -26.35 6.88
C GLU A 118 25.53 -27.45 7.04
N LYS A 119 24.33 -27.21 6.46
CA LYS A 119 23.19 -28.14 6.51
C LYS A 119 23.08 -29.03 5.27
N ILE A 120 24.04 -28.95 4.34
CA ILE A 120 24.14 -29.83 3.17
C ILE A 120 25.39 -30.69 3.31
N ASP A 121 25.20 -32.00 3.44
CA ASP A 121 26.26 -32.98 3.34
C ASP A 121 26.23 -33.60 1.93
N PHE A 122 27.35 -33.56 1.24
CA PHE A 122 27.53 -34.20 -0.09
C PHE A 122 28.12 -35.59 0.01
N SER A 123 28.52 -36.03 1.21
CA SER A 123 29.10 -37.36 1.43
C SER A 123 28.05 -38.46 1.61
N GLU A 124 26.82 -38.11 1.94
CA GLU A 124 25.72 -39.05 2.00
C GLU A 124 25.06 -39.22 0.62
N PRO A 125 24.93 -40.46 0.11
CA PRO A 125 24.08 -40.72 -1.04
C PRO A 125 22.64 -40.34 -0.66
N VAL A 126 22.04 -39.40 -1.36
CA VAL A 126 20.62 -39.08 -1.21
C VAL A 126 19.84 -40.38 -1.37
N PRO A 127 19.03 -40.79 -0.36
CA PRO A 127 18.27 -42.01 -0.50
C PRO A 127 17.42 -41.98 -1.76
N GLU A 128 17.62 -42.88 -2.66
CA GLU A 128 16.78 -43.07 -3.84
C GLU A 128 15.38 -43.47 -3.36
N GLY A 129 14.54 -42.54 -2.99
CA GLY A 129 13.23 -42.98 -2.54
C GLY A 129 12.18 -41.93 -2.18
N LYS A 130 12.50 -40.65 -2.06
CA LYS A 130 11.50 -39.66 -1.59
C LYS A 130 11.06 -38.59 -2.56
N THR A 131 11.45 -38.62 -3.83
CA THR A 131 11.01 -37.65 -4.86
C THR A 131 10.72 -38.27 -6.21
N ARG A 132 10.34 -39.55 -6.27
CA ARG A 132 9.61 -40.04 -7.45
C ARG A 132 8.22 -39.44 -7.36
N ARG A 133 8.03 -38.25 -7.99
CA ARG A 133 6.72 -37.89 -8.50
C ARG A 133 6.21 -39.12 -9.25
N HIS A 134 5.15 -39.76 -8.75
CA HIS A 134 4.51 -40.85 -9.45
C HIS A 134 4.30 -40.40 -10.90
N ARG A 135 5.08 -40.93 -11.84
CA ARG A 135 4.81 -40.76 -13.26
C ARG A 135 3.51 -41.51 -13.49
N ILE A 136 2.47 -40.77 -13.75
CA ILE A 136 1.20 -41.36 -14.16
C ILE A 136 1.48 -42.15 -15.43
N ASP A 137 1.14 -43.43 -15.43
CA ASP A 137 1.31 -44.32 -16.56
C ASP A 137 0.48 -43.88 -17.78
N ALA A 138 0.80 -44.42 -18.95
CA ALA A 138 0.14 -44.03 -20.18
C ALA A 138 -1.36 -44.41 -20.19
N ALA A 139 -1.73 -45.49 -19.50
CA ALA A 139 -3.12 -45.92 -19.41
C ALA A 139 -3.94 -44.96 -18.56
N THR A 140 -3.44 -44.57 -17.40
CA THR A 140 -4.08 -43.55 -16.55
C THR A 140 -4.15 -42.18 -17.23
N ARG A 141 -3.12 -41.77 -17.98
CA ARG A 141 -3.17 -40.57 -18.80
C ARG A 141 -4.27 -40.63 -19.88
N ALA A 142 -4.43 -41.74 -20.53
CA ALA A 142 -5.51 -41.95 -21.51
C ALA A 142 -6.89 -41.82 -20.89
N LYS A 143 -7.09 -42.38 -19.68
CA LYS A 143 -8.35 -42.25 -18.91
C LYS A 143 -8.62 -40.78 -18.55
N ILE A 144 -7.61 -40.06 -18.04
CA ILE A 144 -7.74 -38.63 -17.72
C ILE A 144 -8.18 -37.85 -18.95
N ARG A 145 -7.60 -38.14 -20.14
CA ARG A 145 -8.01 -37.48 -21.40
C ARG A 145 -9.46 -37.77 -21.75
N ASN A 146 -9.85 -39.04 -21.78
CA ASN A 146 -11.21 -39.45 -22.10
C ASN A 146 -12.26 -38.81 -21.19
N TRP A 147 -12.02 -38.79 -19.89
CA TRP A 147 -12.89 -38.12 -18.94
C TRP A 147 -12.92 -36.62 -19.12
N ARG A 148 -11.78 -36.00 -19.50
CA ARG A 148 -11.74 -34.58 -19.81
C ARG A 148 -12.51 -34.23 -21.08
N GLU A 149 -12.46 -35.06 -22.11
CA GLU A 149 -13.28 -34.93 -23.34
C GLU A 149 -14.77 -34.98 -23.01
N ASN A 150 -15.14 -35.79 -22.03
CA ASN A 150 -16.49 -35.84 -21.46
C ASN A 150 -16.78 -34.66 -20.49
N ARG A 151 -15.94 -33.63 -20.51
CA ARG A 151 -16.08 -32.39 -19.72
C ARG A 151 -16.07 -32.59 -18.19
N LEU A 152 -15.44 -33.63 -17.65
CA LEU A 152 -15.24 -33.78 -16.21
C LEU A 152 -14.16 -32.80 -15.71
N SER A 153 -14.37 -32.25 -14.51
CA SER A 153 -13.40 -31.41 -13.83
C SER A 153 -12.22 -32.23 -13.28
N ALA A 154 -11.11 -31.60 -12.95
CA ALA A 154 -9.97 -32.29 -12.34
C ALA A 154 -10.34 -32.97 -11.02
N GLY A 155 -11.26 -32.41 -10.24
CA GLY A 155 -11.78 -33.02 -9.00
C GLY A 155 -12.57 -34.30 -9.29
N GLU A 156 -13.54 -34.26 -10.18
CA GLU A 156 -14.34 -35.43 -10.60
C GLU A 156 -13.46 -36.56 -11.17
N ILE A 157 -12.44 -36.18 -11.97
CA ILE A 157 -11.45 -37.13 -12.51
C ILE A 157 -10.62 -37.79 -11.38
N THR A 158 -10.25 -36.98 -10.35
CA THR A 158 -9.51 -37.50 -9.20
C THR A 158 -10.33 -38.50 -8.39
N GLU A 159 -11.63 -38.22 -8.19
CA GLU A 159 -12.57 -39.16 -7.52
C GLU A 159 -12.70 -40.46 -8.28
N LEU A 160 -12.91 -40.41 -9.60
CA LEU A 160 -13.00 -41.64 -10.44
C LEU A 160 -11.68 -42.45 -10.43
N LEU A 161 -10.53 -41.78 -10.42
CA LEU A 161 -9.24 -42.46 -10.30
C LEU A 161 -9.09 -43.13 -8.93
N SER A 162 -9.56 -42.50 -7.86
CA SER A 162 -9.55 -43.07 -6.51
C SER A 162 -10.47 -44.30 -6.40
N GLU A 163 -11.65 -44.27 -7.05
CA GLU A 163 -12.57 -45.42 -7.13
C GLU A 163 -11.94 -46.60 -7.88
N GLU A 164 -11.06 -46.32 -8.84
CA GLU A 164 -10.30 -47.36 -9.56
C GLU A 164 -8.99 -47.76 -8.86
N GLY A 165 -8.76 -47.27 -7.63
CA GLY A 165 -7.57 -47.61 -6.81
C GLY A 165 -6.30 -46.81 -7.20
N VAL A 166 -6.43 -45.76 -7.99
CA VAL A 166 -5.30 -44.90 -8.36
C VAL A 166 -5.34 -43.60 -7.54
N GLU A 167 -4.56 -43.56 -6.48
CA GLU A 167 -4.48 -42.37 -5.63
C GLU A 167 -3.60 -41.30 -6.25
N VAL A 168 -4.21 -40.20 -6.70
CA VAL A 168 -3.56 -39.02 -7.24
C VAL A 168 -4.17 -37.73 -6.67
N SER A 169 -3.37 -36.70 -6.54
CA SER A 169 -3.93 -35.41 -6.12
C SER A 169 -4.60 -34.66 -7.30
N ILE A 170 -5.59 -33.82 -7.00
CA ILE A 170 -6.23 -32.93 -7.99
C ILE A 170 -5.18 -32.13 -8.77
N ARG A 171 -4.15 -31.65 -8.09
CA ARG A 171 -3.05 -30.88 -8.69
C ARG A 171 -2.23 -31.71 -9.70
N THR A 172 -2.14 -33.02 -9.48
CA THR A 172 -1.48 -33.95 -10.42
C THR A 172 -2.31 -34.11 -11.69
N VAL A 173 -3.63 -34.26 -11.55
CA VAL A 173 -4.57 -34.31 -12.69
C VAL A 173 -4.57 -32.98 -13.46
N GLU A 174 -4.60 -31.83 -12.79
CA GLU A 174 -4.51 -30.52 -13.44
C GLU A 174 -3.22 -30.37 -14.25
N ARG A 175 -2.10 -30.84 -13.72
CA ARG A 175 -0.81 -30.81 -14.42
C ARG A 175 -0.84 -31.68 -15.68
N VAL A 176 -1.36 -32.91 -15.59
CA VAL A 176 -1.48 -33.80 -16.74
C VAL A 176 -2.36 -33.17 -17.83
N LEU A 177 -3.50 -32.58 -17.43
CA LEU A 177 -4.38 -31.90 -18.36
C LEU A 177 -3.72 -30.70 -19.03
N ALA A 178 -2.90 -29.95 -18.31
CA ALA A 178 -2.13 -28.84 -18.87
C ALA A 178 -1.02 -29.33 -19.82
N GLU A 179 -0.30 -30.40 -19.45
CA GLU A 179 0.70 -31.06 -20.30
C GLU A 179 0.08 -31.59 -21.62
N GLU A 180 -1.16 -32.05 -21.57
CA GLU A 180 -1.92 -32.57 -22.73
C GLU A 180 -2.67 -31.44 -23.49
N GLY A 181 -2.50 -30.16 -23.12
CA GLY A 181 -3.04 -29.00 -23.82
C GLY A 181 -4.52 -28.70 -23.57
N TYR A 182 -5.15 -29.32 -22.55
CA TYR A 182 -6.55 -29.05 -22.24
C TYR A 182 -6.74 -27.73 -21.50
N PRO A 183 -7.57 -26.79 -22.00
CA PRO A 183 -7.88 -25.56 -21.29
C PRO A 183 -8.71 -25.82 -20.04
N ARG A 184 -8.71 -24.89 -19.10
CA ARG A 184 -9.59 -24.94 -17.94
C ARG A 184 -11.06 -24.92 -18.40
N LEU A 185 -11.89 -25.80 -17.81
CA LEU A 185 -13.33 -25.78 -18.08
C LEU A 185 -13.95 -24.48 -17.55
N PRO A 186 -14.92 -23.89 -18.28
CA PRO A 186 -15.69 -22.78 -17.75
C PRO A 186 -16.41 -23.21 -16.46
N ARG A 187 -16.54 -22.26 -15.51
CA ARG A 187 -17.25 -22.49 -14.25
C ARG A 187 -18.65 -23.02 -14.51
N ARG A 188 -18.93 -24.24 -14.09
CA ARG A 188 -20.29 -24.79 -14.15
C ARG A 188 -21.14 -24.14 -13.07
N THR A 189 -22.39 -23.80 -13.40
CA THR A 189 -23.35 -23.38 -12.37
C THR A 189 -23.66 -24.58 -11.46
N ARG A 190 -23.88 -24.33 -10.18
CA ARG A 190 -24.22 -25.37 -9.18
C ARG A 190 -25.36 -26.26 -9.64
N LEU A 191 -26.32 -25.71 -10.37
CA LEU A 191 -27.44 -26.43 -10.95
C LEU A 191 -27.01 -27.47 -12.00
N LYS A 192 -25.96 -27.20 -12.79
CA LYS A 192 -25.42 -28.13 -13.81
C LYS A 192 -24.63 -29.28 -13.24
N ILE A 193 -24.15 -29.15 -11.97
CA ILE A 193 -23.35 -30.19 -11.30
C ILE A 193 -24.25 -31.14 -10.48
N GLY A 194 -25.58 -30.87 -10.38
CA GLY A 194 -26.49 -31.68 -9.58
C GLY A 194 -26.22 -31.65 -8.07
N VAL A 195 -25.29 -30.81 -7.62
CA VAL A 195 -24.98 -30.66 -6.20
C VAL A 195 -26.05 -29.79 -5.57
N THR A 196 -27.05 -30.41 -5.01
CA THR A 196 -27.87 -29.79 -3.98
C THR A 196 -26.95 -29.56 -2.78
N VAL A 197 -26.40 -28.36 -2.67
CA VAL A 197 -25.69 -27.93 -1.45
C VAL A 197 -26.73 -27.94 -0.34
N LYS A 198 -26.77 -29.04 0.44
CA LYS A 198 -27.56 -29.09 1.66
C LYS A 198 -27.18 -27.87 2.49
N GLY A 199 -28.09 -26.88 2.57
CA GLY A 199 -28.05 -25.87 3.61
C GLY A 199 -26.97 -24.81 3.53
N ALA A 200 -26.51 -24.37 2.34
CA ALA A 200 -25.85 -23.06 2.27
C ALA A 200 -26.89 -22.01 2.70
N GLN A 201 -26.78 -21.57 3.94
CA GLN A 201 -27.62 -20.48 4.43
C GLN A 201 -27.38 -19.26 3.52
N VAL A 202 -28.43 -18.81 2.88
CA VAL A 202 -28.38 -17.57 2.09
C VAL A 202 -28.59 -16.44 3.07
N PRO A 203 -27.65 -15.47 3.17
CA PRO A 203 -27.86 -14.31 4.02
C PRO A 203 -29.16 -13.61 3.63
N PRO A 204 -29.93 -13.12 4.61
CA PRO A 204 -31.14 -12.35 4.33
C PRO A 204 -30.83 -11.13 3.45
N VAL A 205 -31.84 -10.58 2.81
CA VAL A 205 -31.70 -9.32 2.08
C VAL A 205 -31.61 -8.20 3.09
N ALA A 206 -30.62 -7.32 2.92
CA ALA A 206 -30.46 -6.17 3.79
C ALA A 206 -31.64 -5.19 3.62
N GLN A 207 -32.22 -4.80 4.73
CA GLN A 207 -33.29 -3.80 4.78
C GLN A 207 -33.21 -3.04 6.10
N GLN A 208 -33.68 -1.79 6.05
CA GLN A 208 -33.79 -0.97 7.27
C GLN A 208 -34.70 -1.64 8.29
N ILE A 209 -34.32 -1.56 9.54
CA ILE A 209 -35.09 -2.03 10.70
C ILE A 209 -35.56 -0.86 11.54
N ARG A 210 -36.72 -1.01 12.17
CA ARG A 210 -37.13 -0.17 13.30
C ARG A 210 -36.78 -0.91 14.59
N ILE A 211 -36.26 -0.21 15.56
CA ILE A 211 -35.85 -0.82 16.85
C ILE A 211 -37.02 -1.56 17.53
N ALA A 212 -38.24 -1.05 17.40
CA ALA A 212 -39.44 -1.70 17.93
C ALA A 212 -39.69 -3.12 17.33
N ASP A 213 -39.22 -3.37 16.10
CA ASP A 213 -39.42 -4.65 15.40
C ASP A 213 -38.25 -5.64 15.65
N VAL A 214 -37.19 -5.21 16.35
CA VAL A 214 -36.04 -6.05 16.65
C VAL A 214 -36.34 -7.01 17.80
N SER A 215 -36.01 -8.29 17.62
CA SER A 215 -36.14 -9.29 18.67
C SER A 215 -35.42 -8.89 19.96
N GLN A 216 -36.10 -8.98 21.09
CA GLN A 216 -35.51 -8.72 22.41
C GLN A 216 -34.60 -9.86 22.90
N LYS A 217 -34.48 -10.97 22.13
CA LYS A 217 -33.58 -12.07 22.48
C LYS A 217 -32.11 -11.61 22.37
N PRO A 218 -31.31 -11.88 23.40
CA PRO A 218 -29.87 -11.60 23.29
C PRO A 218 -29.23 -12.37 22.15
N PHE A 219 -28.27 -11.74 21.49
CA PHE A 219 -27.44 -12.39 20.45
C PHE A 219 -25.97 -12.06 20.65
N ASP A 220 -25.11 -12.92 20.16
CA ASP A 220 -23.67 -12.72 20.16
C ASP A 220 -23.24 -12.11 18.82
N SER A 221 -22.30 -11.16 18.86
CA SER A 221 -21.68 -10.55 17.69
C SER A 221 -20.16 -10.65 17.81
N GLU A 222 -19.53 -11.13 16.76
CA GLU A 222 -18.04 -11.15 16.64
C GLU A 222 -17.47 -9.74 16.45
N ALA A 223 -18.28 -8.83 15.94
CA ALA A 223 -17.94 -7.46 15.60
C ALA A 223 -18.55 -6.42 16.56
N ALA A 224 -18.90 -6.81 17.79
CA ALA A 224 -19.53 -5.94 18.77
C ALA A 224 -18.73 -4.65 19.07
N GLY A 225 -17.42 -4.67 18.84
CA GLY A 225 -16.55 -3.51 19.04
C GLY A 225 -16.91 -2.27 18.22
N VAL A 226 -17.69 -2.39 17.14
CA VAL A 226 -18.16 -1.22 16.38
C VAL A 226 -19.00 -0.27 17.23
N PHE A 227 -19.73 -0.81 18.22
CA PHE A 227 -20.57 0.01 19.12
C PHE A 227 -19.77 0.97 20.01
N LEU A 228 -18.45 0.75 20.19
CA LEU A 228 -17.58 1.70 20.88
C LEU A 228 -17.50 3.05 20.16
N PHE A 229 -17.77 3.07 18.85
CA PHE A 229 -17.70 4.27 18.03
C PHE A 229 -19.03 5.03 17.93
N ALA A 230 -20.16 4.41 18.29
CA ALA A 230 -21.47 5.04 18.18
C ALA A 230 -21.57 6.41 18.90
N PRO A 231 -21.07 6.59 20.13
CA PRO A 231 -21.09 7.89 20.79
C PRO A 231 -20.27 8.97 20.08
N PHE A 232 -19.20 8.59 19.35
CA PHE A 232 -18.37 9.53 18.60
C PHE A 232 -19.01 9.88 17.25
N ILE A 233 -19.72 8.95 16.63
CA ILE A 233 -20.51 9.17 15.40
C ILE A 233 -21.62 10.18 15.68
N GLU A 234 -22.34 10.03 16.81
CA GLU A 234 -23.32 11.01 17.28
C GLU A 234 -22.68 12.37 17.55
N LYS A 235 -21.57 12.39 18.27
CA LYS A 235 -20.85 13.63 18.60
C LYS A 235 -20.41 14.39 17.35
N LEU A 236 -19.98 13.70 16.30
CA LEU A 236 -19.63 14.26 14.98
C LEU A 236 -20.85 14.58 14.12
N ASN A 237 -22.04 14.15 14.54
CA ASN A 237 -23.28 14.27 13.79
C ASN A 237 -23.14 13.77 12.34
N LEU A 238 -22.62 12.54 12.20
CA LEU A 238 -22.33 11.99 10.86
C LEU A 238 -23.60 11.76 10.03
N ALA A 239 -24.77 11.62 10.65
CA ALA A 239 -26.04 11.55 9.92
C ALA A 239 -26.28 12.85 9.13
N LYS A 240 -26.08 14.00 9.75
CA LYS A 240 -26.16 15.31 9.09
C LYS A 240 -25.07 15.49 8.02
N VAL A 241 -23.86 14.98 8.25
CA VAL A 241 -22.77 15.02 7.27
C VAL A 241 -23.15 14.27 5.98
N VAL A 242 -23.77 13.11 6.11
CA VAL A 242 -24.23 12.29 4.98
C VAL A 242 -25.40 12.96 4.25
N GLU A 243 -26.34 13.55 5.00
CA GLU A 243 -27.47 14.29 4.46
C GLU A 243 -27.00 15.52 3.66
N GLU A 244 -26.15 16.38 4.25
CA GLU A 244 -25.61 17.57 3.58
C GLU A 244 -24.76 17.23 2.37
N ALA A 245 -24.12 16.06 2.35
CA ALA A 245 -23.38 15.54 1.21
C ALA A 245 -24.30 15.01 0.08
N GLY A 246 -25.57 14.80 0.35
CA GLY A 246 -26.53 14.24 -0.60
C GLY A 246 -26.24 12.80 -1.01
N LEU A 247 -25.60 12.00 -0.13
CA LEU A 247 -25.24 10.63 -0.49
C LEU A 247 -26.48 9.82 -0.88
N PRO A 248 -26.39 8.97 -1.93
CA PRO A 248 -27.53 8.20 -2.39
C PRO A 248 -27.91 7.07 -1.41
N GLY A 249 -29.19 6.79 -1.35
CA GLY A 249 -29.76 5.63 -0.67
C GLY A 249 -30.76 4.93 -1.55
N THR A 250 -31.34 3.85 -1.05
CA THR A 250 -32.46 3.16 -1.67
C THR A 250 -33.64 3.09 -0.68
N LYS A 251 -34.80 2.69 -1.18
CA LYS A 251 -35.99 2.48 -0.33
C LYS A 251 -35.76 1.42 0.75
N ALA A 252 -34.93 0.40 0.46
CA ALA A 252 -34.60 -0.67 1.40
C ALA A 252 -33.40 -0.31 2.32
N ILE A 253 -32.46 0.46 1.82
CA ILE A 253 -31.22 0.82 2.55
C ILE A 253 -31.03 2.33 2.41
N PRO A 254 -31.35 3.11 3.46
CA PRO A 254 -31.12 4.55 3.46
C PRO A 254 -29.65 4.94 3.29
N ALA A 255 -29.39 6.17 2.85
CA ALA A 255 -28.04 6.69 2.62
C ALA A 255 -27.12 6.53 3.83
N PHE A 256 -27.61 6.87 5.02
CA PHE A 256 -26.82 6.76 6.24
C PHE A 256 -26.53 5.29 6.63
N SER A 257 -27.47 4.38 6.39
CA SER A 257 -27.25 2.94 6.60
C SER A 257 -26.20 2.36 5.64
N TYR A 258 -26.17 2.81 4.38
CA TYR A 258 -25.07 2.49 3.46
C TYR A 258 -23.73 3.02 3.98
N PHE A 259 -23.71 4.30 4.37
CA PHE A 259 -22.51 4.95 4.93
C PHE A 259 -21.99 4.19 6.16
N LEU A 260 -22.85 3.86 7.11
CA LEU A 260 -22.48 3.10 8.31
C LEU A 260 -22.03 1.68 7.98
N SER A 261 -22.58 1.05 6.93
CA SER A 261 -22.12 -0.26 6.46
C SER A 261 -20.68 -0.21 5.97
N PHE A 262 -20.33 0.79 5.15
CA PHE A 262 -18.94 1.00 4.70
C PHE A 262 -18.02 1.39 5.85
N LEU A 263 -18.49 2.26 6.74
CA LEU A 263 -17.73 2.69 7.91
C LEU A 263 -17.45 1.52 8.85
N SER A 264 -18.43 0.63 9.09
CA SER A 264 -18.20 -0.57 9.91
C SER A 264 -17.06 -1.43 9.39
N LEU A 265 -16.96 -1.63 8.07
CA LEU A 265 -15.88 -2.40 7.47
C LEU A 265 -14.51 -1.76 7.72
N LYS A 266 -14.43 -0.42 7.63
CA LYS A 266 -13.20 0.31 7.99
C LYS A 266 -12.87 0.20 9.47
N LEU A 267 -13.87 0.34 10.34
CA LEU A 267 -13.69 0.22 11.79
C LEU A 267 -13.30 -1.21 12.22
N LEU A 268 -13.70 -2.21 11.46
CA LEU A 268 -13.33 -3.61 11.70
C LEU A 268 -12.00 -4.03 11.03
N GLY A 269 -11.34 -3.13 10.29
CA GLY A 269 -10.09 -3.43 9.59
C GLY A 269 -10.27 -4.40 8.42
N THR A 270 -11.48 -4.49 7.85
CA THR A 270 -11.79 -5.35 6.71
C THR A 270 -11.02 -4.86 5.48
N GLU A 271 -10.30 -5.77 4.82
CA GLU A 271 -9.36 -5.40 3.76
C GLU A 271 -10.03 -4.72 2.56
N ARG A 272 -11.19 -5.27 2.14
CA ARG A 272 -11.92 -4.77 0.97
C ARG A 272 -13.42 -4.78 1.22
N TYR A 273 -14.14 -3.89 0.59
CA TYR A 273 -15.61 -3.90 0.65
C TYR A 273 -16.25 -5.19 0.13
N ALA A 274 -15.55 -5.90 -0.77
CA ALA A 274 -16.00 -7.21 -1.24
C ALA A 274 -16.04 -8.27 -0.11
N HIS A 275 -15.26 -8.07 0.95
CA HIS A 275 -15.22 -8.98 2.11
C HIS A 275 -16.36 -8.74 3.11
N ILE A 276 -17.31 -7.85 2.81
CA ILE A 276 -18.52 -7.63 3.62
C ILE A 276 -19.28 -8.93 3.91
N SER A 277 -19.15 -9.93 3.03
CA SER A 277 -19.74 -11.26 3.22
C SER A 277 -19.22 -12.01 4.46
N GLU A 278 -18.06 -11.65 5.00
CA GLU A 278 -17.52 -12.21 6.25
C GLU A 278 -18.43 -11.87 7.45
N HIS A 279 -19.19 -10.77 7.36
CA HIS A 279 -20.12 -10.32 8.37
C HIS A 279 -21.59 -10.62 8.03
N ALA A 280 -21.85 -11.46 6.98
CA ALA A 280 -23.20 -11.65 6.44
C ALA A 280 -24.21 -12.29 7.41
N PHE A 281 -23.73 -13.00 8.41
CA PHE A 281 -24.54 -13.66 9.45
C PHE A 281 -24.35 -13.06 10.85
N ASP A 282 -23.51 -12.03 10.99
CA ASP A 282 -23.39 -11.30 12.25
C ASP A 282 -24.42 -10.17 12.29
N PRO A 283 -25.42 -10.24 13.18
CA PRO A 283 -26.43 -9.18 13.28
C PRO A 283 -25.91 -7.89 13.91
N GLY A 284 -24.76 -7.91 14.58
CA GLY A 284 -24.20 -6.74 15.28
C GLY A 284 -23.89 -5.58 14.34
N PRO A 285 -23.06 -5.75 13.30
CA PRO A 285 -22.79 -4.69 12.31
C PRO A 285 -24.06 -4.25 11.53
N GLY A 286 -25.00 -5.18 11.30
CA GLY A 286 -26.30 -4.86 10.73
C GLY A 286 -27.07 -3.90 11.62
N LEU A 287 -27.28 -4.26 12.89
CA LEU A 287 -27.95 -3.41 13.89
C LEU A 287 -27.26 -2.05 14.02
N PHE A 288 -25.92 -2.03 14.09
CA PHE A 288 -25.15 -0.79 14.13
C PHE A 288 -25.44 0.13 12.94
N ALA A 289 -25.66 -0.43 11.75
CA ALA A 289 -26.04 0.30 10.54
C ALA A 289 -27.55 0.52 10.38
N GLN A 290 -28.37 0.24 11.40
CA GLN A 290 -29.84 0.26 11.36
C GLN A 290 -30.41 -0.71 10.29
N LEU A 291 -29.75 -1.84 10.07
CA LEU A 291 -30.15 -2.89 9.13
C LEU A 291 -30.32 -4.23 9.84
N ASN A 292 -31.13 -5.12 9.29
CA ASN A 292 -31.21 -6.50 9.78
C ASN A 292 -29.88 -7.27 9.60
N VAL A 293 -29.17 -7.01 8.50
CA VAL A 293 -27.81 -7.49 8.17
C VAL A 293 -27.12 -6.48 7.28
N LEU A 294 -25.78 -6.56 7.19
CA LEU A 294 -25.05 -5.72 6.23
C LEU A 294 -25.42 -6.05 4.76
N PRO A 295 -25.33 -5.05 3.85
CA PRO A 295 -25.63 -5.24 2.44
C PRO A 295 -24.78 -6.33 1.79
N LYS A 296 -25.29 -6.98 0.74
CA LYS A 296 -24.51 -7.95 -0.04
C LYS A 296 -23.37 -7.28 -0.80
N CYS A 297 -22.31 -8.04 -1.07
CA CYS A 297 -21.16 -7.57 -1.85
C CYS A 297 -21.55 -6.93 -3.20
N THR A 298 -22.57 -7.46 -3.90
CA THR A 298 -23.07 -6.86 -5.13
C THR A 298 -23.59 -5.44 -4.91
N SER A 299 -24.35 -5.20 -3.85
CA SER A 299 -24.89 -3.89 -3.51
C SER A 299 -23.77 -2.87 -3.19
N THR A 300 -22.78 -3.27 -2.36
CA THR A 300 -21.66 -2.40 -2.03
C THR A 300 -20.74 -2.14 -3.23
N SER A 301 -20.56 -3.13 -4.11
CA SER A 301 -19.73 -2.98 -5.31
C SER A 301 -20.33 -2.02 -6.33
N THR A 302 -21.65 -1.93 -6.40
CA THR A 302 -22.35 -1.04 -7.34
C THR A 302 -22.65 0.34 -6.76
N TYR A 303 -22.64 0.50 -5.44
CA TYR A 303 -22.97 1.76 -4.77
C TYR A 303 -22.20 2.97 -5.29
N SER A 304 -20.90 2.81 -5.53
CA SER A 304 -20.06 3.90 -6.01
C SER A 304 -20.35 4.39 -7.43
N TYR A 305 -21.13 3.64 -8.23
CA TYR A 305 -21.60 4.13 -9.53
C TYR A 305 -22.70 5.20 -9.40
N SER A 306 -23.33 5.31 -8.25
CA SER A 306 -24.29 6.36 -7.93
C SER A 306 -23.65 7.60 -7.26
N LEU A 307 -22.33 7.58 -7.06
CA LEU A 307 -21.57 8.69 -6.52
C LEU A 307 -20.91 9.52 -7.63
N ASP A 308 -20.74 10.80 -7.39
CA ASP A 308 -19.97 11.72 -8.20
C ASP A 308 -19.02 12.59 -7.35
N GLY A 309 -18.29 13.49 -8.01
CA GLY A 309 -17.35 14.39 -7.33
C GLY A 309 -18.03 15.37 -6.36
N VAL A 310 -19.29 15.75 -6.62
CA VAL A 310 -20.06 16.68 -5.77
C VAL A 310 -20.37 16.01 -4.42
N HIS A 311 -20.83 14.76 -4.45
CA HIS A 311 -21.08 13.97 -3.25
C HIS A 311 -19.82 13.80 -2.41
N LEU A 312 -18.68 13.47 -3.03
CA LEU A 312 -17.41 13.26 -2.32
C LEU A 312 -16.86 14.56 -1.73
N GLN A 313 -16.96 15.66 -2.47
CA GLN A 313 -16.56 16.96 -1.98
C GLN A 313 -17.48 17.44 -0.84
N GLY A 314 -18.79 17.28 -0.98
CA GLY A 314 -19.78 17.59 0.05
C GLY A 314 -19.52 16.83 1.33
N LEU A 315 -19.25 15.51 1.22
CA LEU A 315 -18.95 14.64 2.37
C LEU A 315 -17.74 15.15 3.16
N GLN A 316 -16.63 15.47 2.48
CA GLN A 316 -15.45 16.00 3.13
C GLN A 316 -15.69 17.38 3.74
N GLN A 317 -16.37 18.30 3.02
CA GLN A 317 -16.65 19.64 3.52
C GLN A 317 -17.50 19.61 4.79
N SER A 318 -18.60 18.86 4.76
CA SER A 318 -19.49 18.72 5.92
C SER A 318 -18.79 18.05 7.09
N PHE A 319 -18.02 16.99 6.84
CA PHE A 319 -17.27 16.30 7.89
C PHE A 319 -16.27 17.24 8.58
N ILE A 320 -15.45 17.97 7.82
CA ILE A 320 -14.45 18.88 8.39
C ILE A 320 -15.09 20.05 9.12
N LYS A 321 -16.23 20.55 8.66
CA LYS A 321 -17.02 21.57 9.42
C LYS A 321 -17.47 21.05 10.78
N GLN A 322 -17.89 19.77 10.89
CA GLN A 322 -18.26 19.18 12.18
C GLN A 322 -17.01 18.96 13.07
N ALA A 323 -15.90 18.49 12.48
CA ALA A 323 -14.64 18.36 13.21
C ALA A 323 -14.12 19.72 13.73
N ASP A 324 -14.28 20.81 12.97
CA ASP A 324 -13.94 22.17 13.39
C ASP A 324 -14.79 22.64 14.57
N LYS A 325 -16.10 22.44 14.52
CA LYS A 325 -17.01 22.76 15.67
C LYS A 325 -16.59 22.05 16.95
N LEU A 326 -16.07 20.84 16.84
CA LEU A 326 -15.59 20.04 17.97
C LEU A 326 -14.14 20.37 18.35
N LYS A 327 -13.49 21.29 17.63
CA LYS A 327 -12.07 21.68 17.82
C LYS A 327 -11.12 20.47 17.80
N LEU A 328 -11.36 19.55 16.86
CA LEU A 328 -10.54 18.34 16.73
C LEU A 328 -9.18 18.60 16.07
N TYR A 329 -9.00 19.75 15.42
CA TYR A 329 -7.77 20.17 14.78
C TYR A 329 -7.54 21.69 14.93
N ASP A 330 -6.32 22.11 14.74
CA ASP A 330 -5.90 23.50 14.90
C ASP A 330 -5.99 24.27 13.58
N GLY A 331 -5.47 23.71 12.50
CA GLY A 331 -5.53 24.27 11.17
C GLY A 331 -4.54 25.40 10.90
N ASN A 332 -3.54 25.61 11.76
CA ASN A 332 -2.51 26.65 11.60
C ASN A 332 -1.39 26.21 10.65
N ILE A 333 -1.03 24.94 10.67
CA ILE A 333 -0.02 24.34 9.80
C ILE A 333 -0.60 23.10 9.16
N ILE A 334 -0.59 23.05 7.83
CA ILE A 334 -1.15 21.93 7.08
C ILE A 334 -0.07 21.32 6.19
N ASN A 335 0.21 20.04 6.44
CA ASN A 335 1.12 19.23 5.64
C ASN A 335 0.39 18.65 4.44
N LEU A 336 1.00 18.74 3.26
CA LEU A 336 0.50 18.10 2.04
C LEU A 336 1.50 17.06 1.55
N ASP A 337 1.00 15.86 1.21
CA ASP A 337 1.83 14.84 0.58
C ASP A 337 1.02 13.98 -0.41
N PHE A 338 1.74 13.44 -1.40
CA PHE A 338 1.20 12.51 -2.38
C PHE A 338 1.48 11.06 -1.98
N HIS A 339 0.47 10.24 -2.19
CA HIS A 339 0.63 8.79 -2.11
C HIS A 339 0.08 8.13 -3.37
N THR A 340 0.78 7.11 -3.87
CA THR A 340 0.29 6.30 -4.98
C THR A 340 -0.31 5.01 -4.44
N ILE A 341 -1.62 4.84 -4.62
CA ILE A 341 -2.30 3.57 -4.36
C ILE A 341 -2.06 2.67 -5.57
N PRO A 342 -1.27 1.58 -5.43
CA PRO A 342 -0.87 0.76 -6.56
C PRO A 342 -2.03 -0.08 -7.09
N HIS A 343 -2.08 -0.25 -8.41
CA HIS A 343 -3.01 -1.16 -9.09
C HIS A 343 -2.23 -2.35 -9.68
N PHE A 344 -2.73 -3.56 -9.45
CA PHE A 344 -2.05 -4.80 -9.84
C PHE A 344 -2.73 -5.51 -11.02
N GLY A 345 -3.82 -4.95 -11.57
CA GLY A 345 -4.49 -5.50 -12.75
C GLY A 345 -3.67 -5.24 -14.02
N GLU A 346 -3.75 -6.16 -14.98
CA GLU A 346 -3.04 -6.06 -16.25
C GLU A 346 -3.63 -4.96 -17.14
N GLU A 347 -4.95 -4.90 -17.24
CA GLU A 347 -5.68 -3.90 -18.01
C GLU A 347 -6.17 -2.77 -17.09
N SER A 348 -5.62 -1.58 -17.26
CA SER A 348 -6.02 -0.41 -16.49
C SER A 348 -5.75 0.87 -17.29
N VAL A 349 -6.69 1.80 -17.24
CA VAL A 349 -6.57 3.17 -17.76
C VAL A 349 -5.82 4.11 -16.82
N LEU A 350 -5.43 3.63 -15.63
CA LEU A 350 -4.70 4.41 -14.65
C LEU A 350 -3.30 4.77 -15.15
N GLU A 351 -2.86 5.98 -14.81
CA GLU A 351 -1.51 6.45 -15.12
C GLU A 351 -0.44 5.73 -14.27
N GLU A 352 0.79 5.77 -14.75
CA GLU A 352 1.94 5.28 -14.00
C GLU A 352 2.49 6.35 -13.07
N HIS A 353 2.54 6.04 -11.79
CA HIS A 353 3.10 6.87 -10.74
C HIS A 353 4.22 6.15 -9.99
N TRP A 354 5.04 6.90 -9.26
CA TRP A 354 6.05 6.31 -8.39
C TRP A 354 5.39 5.71 -7.13
N ALA A 355 5.45 4.41 -7.00
CA ALA A 355 4.97 3.69 -5.81
C ALA A 355 6.14 3.49 -4.83
N GLY A 356 6.25 4.35 -3.80
CA GLY A 356 7.35 4.35 -2.84
C GLY A 356 7.57 3.00 -2.16
N ALA A 357 6.50 2.34 -1.73
CA ALA A 357 6.57 1.01 -1.10
C ALA A 357 7.14 -0.10 -2.01
N ARG A 358 7.19 0.12 -3.33
CA ARG A 358 7.71 -0.82 -4.33
C ARG A 358 8.97 -0.31 -5.02
N SER A 359 9.40 0.91 -4.73
CA SER A 359 10.56 1.59 -5.35
C SER A 359 10.58 1.51 -6.88
N LYS A 360 9.39 1.55 -7.51
CA LYS A 360 9.24 1.53 -8.97
C LYS A 360 8.01 2.32 -9.43
N ARG A 361 7.98 2.66 -10.71
CA ARG A 361 6.76 3.16 -11.35
C ARG A 361 5.81 2.01 -11.61
N MET A 362 4.54 2.23 -11.36
CA MET A 362 3.46 1.30 -11.67
C MET A 362 2.14 2.03 -11.80
N LYS A 363 1.19 1.42 -12.49
CA LYS A 363 -0.17 1.93 -12.58
C LYS A 363 -0.80 2.07 -11.20
N GLY A 364 -1.55 3.14 -10.99
CA GLY A 364 -2.18 3.38 -9.70
C GLY A 364 -2.92 4.71 -9.63
N ALA A 365 -3.66 4.92 -8.56
CA ALA A 365 -4.30 6.20 -8.28
C ALA A 365 -3.35 7.11 -7.51
N LEU A 366 -3.02 8.28 -8.07
CA LEU A 366 -2.31 9.32 -7.34
C LEU A 366 -3.29 9.99 -6.39
N THR A 367 -2.97 9.96 -5.10
CA THR A 367 -3.78 10.54 -4.04
C THR A 367 -3.06 11.66 -3.34
N LEU A 368 -3.78 12.71 -2.98
CA LEU A 368 -3.31 13.79 -2.10
C LEU A 368 -3.87 13.58 -0.70
N PHE A 369 -3.04 13.84 0.30
CA PHE A 369 -3.44 13.97 1.69
C PHE A 369 -3.05 15.35 2.22
N ALA A 370 -4.01 16.04 2.83
CA ALA A 370 -3.77 17.25 3.61
C ALA A 370 -4.01 16.91 5.08
N GLN A 371 -3.02 17.17 5.94
CA GLN A 371 -3.01 16.80 7.34
C GLN A 371 -2.74 18.02 8.22
N ASP A 372 -3.52 18.16 9.29
CA ASP A 372 -3.18 19.11 10.37
C ASP A 372 -1.92 18.66 11.10
N ALA A 373 -0.92 19.53 11.17
CA ALA A 373 0.39 19.17 11.70
C ALA A 373 0.38 18.85 13.20
N GLU A 374 -0.56 19.40 13.98
CA GLU A 374 -0.65 19.22 15.43
C GLU A 374 -1.50 18.00 15.80
N SER A 375 -2.76 17.99 15.40
CA SER A 375 -3.69 16.89 15.69
C SER A 375 -3.39 15.62 14.90
N LYS A 376 -2.67 15.71 13.77
CA LYS A 376 -2.42 14.65 12.77
C LYS A 376 -3.66 14.22 12.00
N LEU A 377 -4.81 14.84 12.19
CA LEU A 377 -6.02 14.49 11.45
C LEU A 377 -5.86 14.80 9.97
N ILE A 378 -6.38 13.92 9.13
CA ILE A 378 -6.49 14.14 7.69
C ILE A 378 -7.68 15.08 7.47
N LEU A 379 -7.41 16.22 6.84
CA LEU A 379 -8.40 17.28 6.60
C LEU A 379 -8.98 17.23 5.19
N TYR A 380 -8.26 16.63 4.26
CA TYR A 380 -8.68 16.55 2.87
C TYR A 380 -7.95 15.42 2.15
N THR A 381 -8.65 14.81 1.21
CA THR A 381 -8.09 13.82 0.29
C THR A 381 -8.60 14.03 -1.12
N ALA A 382 -7.78 13.69 -2.11
CA ALA A 382 -8.18 13.55 -3.51
C ALA A 382 -7.51 12.31 -4.09
N ALA A 383 -8.18 11.56 -4.95
CA ALA A 383 -7.67 10.30 -5.49
C ALA A 383 -7.83 10.16 -7.01
N ASP A 384 -8.15 11.24 -7.69
CA ASP A 384 -8.38 11.31 -9.14
C ASP A 384 -7.41 12.26 -9.85
N ILE A 385 -6.19 12.38 -9.30
CA ILE A 385 -5.18 13.35 -9.74
C ILE A 385 -4.43 12.79 -10.94
N GLN A 386 -4.51 13.50 -12.07
CA GLN A 386 -3.65 13.26 -13.21
C GLN A 386 -2.25 13.86 -12.97
N ARG A 387 -1.23 13.25 -13.54
CA ARG A 387 0.16 13.70 -13.37
C ARG A 387 0.36 15.17 -13.79
N LYS A 388 -0.31 15.60 -14.86
CA LYS A 388 -0.26 17.00 -15.35
C LYS A 388 -0.91 18.00 -14.42
N GLU A 389 -1.75 17.55 -13.47
CA GLU A 389 -2.52 18.38 -12.54
C GLU A 389 -1.94 18.32 -11.10
N ALA A 390 -0.82 17.59 -10.92
CA ALA A 390 -0.23 17.40 -9.60
C ALA A 390 0.21 18.74 -8.97
N ASP A 391 0.67 19.69 -9.77
CA ASP A 391 1.12 21.00 -9.31
C ASP A 391 -0.04 22.02 -9.10
N ASP A 392 -1.28 21.66 -9.45
CA ASP A 392 -2.49 22.44 -9.13
C ASP A 392 -3.12 22.06 -7.79
N GLN A 393 -2.68 20.96 -7.20
CA GLN A 393 -3.36 20.38 -6.02
C GLN A 393 -3.28 21.27 -4.78
N VAL A 394 -2.24 22.08 -4.63
CA VAL A 394 -2.16 23.07 -3.55
C VAL A 394 -3.28 24.12 -3.70
N VAL A 395 -3.50 24.61 -4.91
CA VAL A 395 -4.55 25.60 -5.22
C VAL A 395 -5.95 25.00 -5.04
N ASN A 396 -6.13 23.75 -5.47
CA ASN A 396 -7.39 23.02 -5.29
C ASN A 396 -7.72 22.85 -3.80
N PHE A 397 -6.72 22.47 -2.99
CA PHE A 397 -6.90 22.36 -1.55
C PHE A 397 -7.21 23.71 -0.90
N ILE A 398 -6.53 24.79 -1.29
CA ILE A 398 -6.83 26.13 -0.77
C ILE A 398 -8.26 26.54 -1.08
N SER A 399 -8.75 26.23 -2.28
CA SER A 399 -10.14 26.49 -2.68
C SER A 399 -11.14 25.71 -1.84
N PHE A 400 -10.82 24.46 -1.50
CA PHE A 400 -11.59 23.67 -0.55
C PHE A 400 -11.54 24.26 0.86
N TRP A 401 -10.34 24.62 1.36
CA TRP A 401 -10.14 25.18 2.70
C TRP A 401 -10.93 26.45 2.94
N LYS A 402 -10.93 27.37 1.97
CA LYS A 402 -11.70 28.63 2.03
C LYS A 402 -13.22 28.39 2.20
N LYS A 403 -13.75 27.27 1.70
CA LYS A 403 -15.17 26.89 1.85
C LYS A 403 -15.49 26.32 3.23
N VAL A 404 -14.50 25.72 3.88
CA VAL A 404 -14.66 25.00 5.15
C VAL A 404 -14.36 25.91 6.34
N LYS A 405 -13.25 26.63 6.30
CA LYS A 405 -12.76 27.45 7.42
C LYS A 405 -12.50 28.89 6.95
N ARG A 406 -13.32 29.81 7.40
CA ARG A 406 -13.18 31.23 7.07
C ARG A 406 -12.19 31.91 8.02
N GLY A 407 -11.36 32.82 7.51
CA GLY A 407 -10.53 33.73 8.31
C GLY A 407 -9.16 33.19 8.74
N ILE A 408 -8.92 31.89 8.76
CA ILE A 408 -7.61 31.32 9.08
C ILE A 408 -6.84 31.09 7.79
N LYS A 409 -5.63 31.68 7.72
CA LYS A 409 -4.65 31.45 6.64
C LYS A 409 -3.55 30.54 7.20
N PRO A 410 -3.62 29.21 6.96
CA PRO A 410 -2.60 28.31 7.43
C PRO A 410 -1.28 28.49 6.69
N THR A 411 -0.19 28.04 7.31
CA THR A 411 1.06 27.80 6.59
C THR A 411 1.00 26.40 5.97
N PHE A 412 1.16 26.32 4.66
CA PHE A 412 1.18 25.06 3.93
C PHE A 412 2.61 24.53 3.84
N VAL A 413 2.78 23.24 4.16
CA VAL A 413 4.08 22.56 4.12
C VAL A 413 4.00 21.38 3.14
N PHE A 414 4.81 21.42 2.08
CA PHE A 414 4.75 20.41 1.01
C PHE A 414 6.11 20.21 0.32
N ASP A 415 6.21 19.15 -0.47
CA ASP A 415 7.40 18.85 -1.28
C ASP A 415 7.41 19.69 -2.58
N SER A 416 8.57 19.85 -3.18
CA SER A 416 8.80 20.56 -4.45
C SER A 416 8.00 20.04 -5.66
N LYS A 417 7.38 18.87 -5.55
CA LYS A 417 6.54 18.27 -6.59
C LYS A 417 5.17 18.93 -6.73
N PHE A 418 4.73 19.65 -5.70
CA PHE A 418 3.38 20.22 -5.63
C PHE A 418 3.19 21.52 -6.39
N THR A 419 4.28 22.14 -6.89
CA THR A 419 4.15 23.51 -7.41
C THR A 419 5.31 23.89 -8.32
N THR A 420 5.11 25.01 -9.02
CA THR A 420 6.10 25.72 -9.82
C THR A 420 6.32 27.12 -9.23
N TYR A 421 7.38 27.82 -9.62
CA TYR A 421 7.66 29.17 -9.10
C TYR A 421 6.54 30.19 -9.42
N PRO A 422 5.92 30.21 -10.62
CA PRO A 422 4.75 31.04 -10.87
C PRO A 422 3.58 30.77 -9.92
N LYS A 423 3.33 29.50 -9.58
CA LYS A 423 2.28 29.13 -8.62
C LYS A 423 2.62 29.55 -7.20
N LEU A 424 3.89 29.45 -6.78
CA LEU A 424 4.36 29.99 -5.51
C LEU A 424 4.19 31.52 -5.45
N SER A 425 4.49 32.23 -6.55
CA SER A 425 4.25 33.66 -6.65
C SER A 425 2.77 34.02 -6.47
N ALA A 426 1.88 33.27 -7.12
CA ALA A 426 0.44 33.43 -6.96
C ALA A 426 -0.05 33.17 -5.52
N LEU A 427 0.56 32.22 -4.80
CA LEU A 427 0.27 32.01 -3.37
C LEU A 427 0.72 33.20 -2.52
N ASN A 428 1.91 33.72 -2.79
CA ASN A 428 2.47 34.90 -2.11
C ASN A 428 1.56 36.11 -2.28
N GLN A 429 1.13 36.42 -3.52
CA GLN A 429 0.20 37.50 -3.83
C GLN A 429 -1.14 37.40 -3.08
N GLN A 430 -1.61 36.17 -2.82
CA GLN A 430 -2.80 35.89 -2.01
C GLN A 430 -2.55 35.97 -0.49
N GLY A 431 -1.32 36.28 -0.06
CA GLY A 431 -0.90 36.27 1.34
C GLY A 431 -0.96 34.91 2.00
N ILE A 432 -0.74 33.85 1.23
CA ILE A 432 -0.73 32.45 1.72
C ILE A 432 0.71 32.06 2.04
N ARG A 433 0.97 31.70 3.29
CA ARG A 433 2.30 31.25 3.74
C ARG A 433 2.57 29.82 3.31
N PHE A 434 3.81 29.54 2.90
CA PHE A 434 4.25 28.20 2.54
C PHE A 434 5.68 27.90 3.00
N ILE A 435 5.98 26.62 3.20
CA ILE A 435 7.33 26.09 3.38
C ILE A 435 7.46 24.89 2.44
N THR A 436 8.43 24.94 1.53
CA THR A 436 8.64 23.86 0.56
C THR A 436 10.12 23.64 0.28
N LEU A 437 10.44 22.60 -0.50
CA LEU A 437 11.80 22.35 -0.98
C LEU A 437 12.04 23.03 -2.33
N ARG A 438 13.20 23.64 -2.46
CA ARG A 438 13.74 24.03 -3.77
C ARG A 438 14.38 22.82 -4.45
N ARG A 439 14.12 22.64 -5.74
CA ARG A 439 14.77 21.57 -6.52
C ARG A 439 16.26 21.83 -6.62
N ARG A 440 17.08 20.84 -6.24
CA ARG A 440 18.53 20.96 -6.20
C ARG A 440 19.13 20.86 -7.59
N GLY A 441 19.91 21.89 -8.02
CA GLY A 441 20.80 21.84 -9.17
C GLY A 441 22.22 21.46 -8.74
N LYS A 442 23.05 20.97 -9.66
CA LYS A 442 24.46 20.65 -9.39
C LYS A 442 25.25 21.87 -8.90
N ILE A 443 25.05 23.02 -9.54
CA ILE A 443 25.66 24.30 -9.20
C ILE A 443 25.30 24.75 -7.79
N MET A 444 24.03 24.58 -7.37
CA MET A 444 23.60 24.92 -6.02
C MET A 444 24.29 24.09 -4.95
N VAL A 445 24.53 22.80 -5.24
CA VAL A 445 25.19 21.89 -4.29
C VAL A 445 26.68 22.17 -4.21
N SER A 446 27.36 22.51 -5.32
CA SER A 446 28.78 22.88 -5.29
C SER A 446 29.04 24.21 -4.57
N GLY A 447 28.18 25.21 -4.77
CA GLY A 447 28.31 26.52 -4.11
C GLY A 447 28.15 26.50 -2.58
N ILE A 448 27.68 25.39 -2.00
CA ILE A 448 27.58 25.26 -0.52
C ILE A 448 28.95 25.28 0.17
N GLN A 449 30.00 24.84 -0.51
CA GLN A 449 31.35 24.80 0.06
C GLN A 449 31.93 26.21 0.29
N GLU A 450 31.41 27.20 -0.44
CA GLU A 450 31.84 28.58 -0.37
C GLU A 450 31.08 29.40 0.70
N LEU A 451 30.06 28.79 1.33
CA LEU A 451 29.25 29.45 2.34
C LEU A 451 29.94 29.42 3.72
N GLU A 452 30.19 30.60 4.29
CA GLU A 452 30.91 30.73 5.57
C GLU A 452 30.01 30.80 6.80
N SER A 453 28.79 31.36 6.68
CA SER A 453 27.93 31.63 7.83
C SER A 453 26.98 30.47 8.18
N TRP A 454 27.52 29.45 8.81
CA TRP A 454 26.73 28.31 9.29
C TRP A 454 26.38 28.43 10.78
N LYS A 455 25.09 28.34 11.10
CA LYS A 455 24.58 28.32 12.46
C LYS A 455 24.15 26.90 12.83
N ARG A 456 24.53 26.42 14.01
CA ARG A 456 23.98 25.18 14.58
C ARG A 456 22.70 25.52 15.31
N ILE A 457 21.61 24.84 14.98
CA ILE A 457 20.31 25.02 15.65
C ILE A 457 19.90 23.72 16.33
N HIS A 458 19.07 23.82 17.36
CA HIS A 458 18.46 22.69 18.02
C HIS A 458 16.99 22.56 17.59
N ILE A 459 16.61 21.40 17.03
CA ILE A 459 15.22 21.10 16.69
C ILE A 459 14.64 20.23 17.80
N PRO A 460 13.77 20.77 18.66
CA PRO A 460 13.23 20.04 19.79
C PRO A 460 12.28 18.93 19.32
N HIS A 461 12.75 17.69 19.34
CA HIS A 461 11.91 16.52 19.12
C HIS A 461 12.54 15.29 19.75
N ALA A 462 11.87 14.69 20.75
CA ALA A 462 12.40 13.64 21.62
C ALA A 462 12.91 12.36 20.91
N LYS A 463 12.57 12.14 19.63
CA LYS A 463 12.95 10.94 18.87
C LYS A 463 13.76 11.22 17.60
N ARG A 464 14.29 12.43 17.44
CA ARG A 464 15.03 12.79 16.24
C ARG A 464 16.47 12.29 16.33
N LYS A 465 16.90 11.52 15.32
CA LYS A 465 18.28 10.99 15.24
C LYS A 465 19.34 12.09 15.07
N TYR A 466 18.97 13.20 14.42
CA TYR A 466 19.85 14.34 14.13
C TYR A 466 19.17 15.64 14.58
N PRO A 467 19.20 15.96 15.91
CA PRO A 467 18.47 17.10 16.44
C PRO A 467 19.19 18.45 16.22
N ASN A 468 20.48 18.45 15.88
CA ASN A 468 21.31 19.64 15.81
C ASN A 468 21.93 19.84 14.41
N PRO A 469 21.14 20.09 13.36
CA PRO A 469 21.65 20.35 12.03
C PRO A 469 22.40 21.68 11.96
N LEU A 470 23.26 21.81 10.94
CA LEU A 470 23.84 23.07 10.53
C LEU A 470 22.94 23.71 9.49
N VAL A 471 22.67 25.01 9.63
CA VAL A 471 21.82 25.77 8.74
C VAL A 471 22.50 27.04 8.27
N HIS A 472 22.24 27.40 7.04
CA HIS A 472 22.59 28.69 6.44
C HIS A 472 21.32 29.35 5.93
N GLU A 473 21.10 30.59 6.32
CA GLU A 473 19.94 31.39 5.96
C GLU A 473 20.34 32.48 4.99
N SER A 474 19.56 32.66 3.94
CA SER A 474 19.73 33.71 2.93
C SER A 474 18.38 34.11 2.34
N PHE A 475 18.34 35.28 1.73
CA PHE A 475 17.22 35.70 0.91
C PHE A 475 17.61 35.56 -0.56
N ILE A 476 16.70 35.06 -1.35
CA ILE A 476 16.92 34.78 -2.77
C ILE A 476 15.78 35.29 -3.62
N THR A 477 16.10 35.69 -4.83
CA THR A 477 15.13 35.96 -5.89
C THR A 477 15.11 34.78 -6.84
N LEU A 478 13.94 34.36 -7.27
CA LEU A 478 13.78 33.27 -8.22
C LEU A 478 13.12 33.73 -9.50
N PRO A 479 13.43 33.17 -10.66
CA PRO A 479 12.70 33.41 -11.90
C PRO A 479 11.21 33.13 -11.70
N ASP A 480 10.35 33.95 -12.28
CA ASP A 480 8.89 33.79 -12.24
C ASP A 480 8.27 33.84 -10.83
N TYR A 481 8.98 34.37 -9.85
CA TYR A 481 8.50 34.61 -8.49
C TYR A 481 8.65 36.10 -8.13
N GLU A 482 7.57 36.74 -7.73
CA GLU A 482 7.58 38.14 -7.30
C GLU A 482 7.82 38.25 -5.79
N GLY A 483 8.88 38.97 -5.43
CA GLY A 483 9.31 39.22 -4.06
C GLY A 483 10.49 38.35 -3.64
N ASP A 484 10.94 38.59 -2.42
CA ASP A 484 12.04 37.82 -1.82
C ASP A 484 11.54 36.53 -1.17
N LEU A 485 12.32 35.48 -1.35
CA LEU A 485 12.13 34.21 -0.67
C LEU A 485 13.22 33.99 0.35
N ARG A 486 12.82 33.63 1.54
CA ARG A 486 13.73 33.12 2.58
C ARG A 486 14.17 31.72 2.19
N GLN A 487 15.46 31.51 2.01
CA GLN A 487 16.06 30.21 1.77
C GLN A 487 16.83 29.74 2.99
N VAL A 488 16.59 28.50 3.38
CA VAL A 488 17.31 27.85 4.49
C VAL A 488 17.95 26.57 3.98
N ILE A 489 19.27 26.52 3.97
CA ILE A 489 20.03 25.33 3.58
C ILE A 489 20.31 24.55 4.86
N VAL A 490 19.90 23.27 4.88
CA VAL A 490 20.02 22.39 6.05
C VAL A 490 20.96 21.24 5.72
N ARG A 491 22.06 21.08 6.50
CA ARG A 491 22.98 19.92 6.40
C ARG A 491 23.17 19.25 7.75
N GLY A 492 23.67 18.00 7.75
CA GLY A 492 23.82 17.24 8.98
C GLY A 492 22.50 16.74 9.57
N ASN A 493 21.48 16.59 8.72
CA ASN A 493 20.16 16.08 9.07
C ASN A 493 20.01 14.56 8.80
N GLY A 494 21.13 13.86 8.52
CA GLY A 494 21.16 12.42 8.23
C GLY A 494 21.10 12.08 6.74
N HIS A 495 21.04 13.08 5.87
CA HIS A 495 21.15 12.90 4.43
C HIS A 495 22.52 13.37 3.94
N GLU A 496 23.08 12.66 2.95
CA GLU A 496 24.35 13.03 2.31
C GLU A 496 24.27 14.42 1.66
N LYS A 497 23.15 14.70 1.01
CA LYS A 497 22.92 15.96 0.30
C LYS A 497 22.10 16.92 1.14
N PRO A 498 22.48 18.21 1.22
CA PRO A 498 21.73 19.22 1.95
C PRO A 498 20.32 19.43 1.40
N ALA A 499 19.40 19.86 2.27
CA ALA A 499 18.06 20.27 1.90
C ALA A 499 18.02 21.79 1.74
N PHE A 500 17.35 22.27 0.69
CA PHE A 500 17.11 23.68 0.44
C PHE A 500 15.63 23.98 0.67
N LEU A 501 15.31 24.51 1.84
CA LEU A 501 13.98 24.99 2.17
C LEU A 501 13.79 26.40 1.60
N ILE A 502 12.60 26.67 1.08
CA ILE A 502 12.18 28.03 0.70
C ILE A 502 10.83 28.35 1.32
N SER A 503 10.65 29.60 1.72
CA SER A 503 9.43 30.09 2.34
C SER A 503 9.24 31.58 2.05
N ASN A 504 7.98 32.03 1.93
CA ASN A 504 7.63 33.42 1.96
C ASN A 504 7.34 33.95 3.39
N ASP A 505 7.48 33.10 4.39
CA ASP A 505 7.37 33.48 5.81
C ASP A 505 8.75 33.95 6.32
N ILE A 506 8.93 35.26 6.35
CA ILE A 506 10.15 35.91 6.80
C ILE A 506 10.15 36.22 8.30
N GLU A 507 8.98 36.15 8.96
CA GLU A 507 8.80 36.53 10.37
C GLU A 507 9.05 35.36 11.34
N THR A 508 8.65 34.15 10.93
CA THR A 508 8.77 32.97 11.79
C THR A 508 10.24 32.69 12.17
N PRO A 509 10.58 32.49 13.46
CA PRO A 509 11.92 32.11 13.89
C PRO A 509 12.45 30.91 13.11
N LEU A 510 13.75 30.93 12.79
CA LEU A 510 14.41 29.93 11.95
C LEU A 510 14.21 28.49 12.48
N GLU A 511 14.36 28.30 13.78
CA GLU A 511 14.19 27.00 14.46
C GLU A 511 12.76 26.47 14.31
N LEU A 512 11.77 27.37 14.40
CA LEU A 512 10.36 27.02 14.26
C LEU A 512 10.00 26.71 12.80
N LEU A 513 10.51 27.49 11.85
CA LEU A 513 10.31 27.25 10.40
C LEU A 513 10.83 25.87 10.00
N ILE A 514 12.04 25.50 10.45
CA ILE A 514 12.62 24.18 10.17
C ILE A 514 11.85 23.08 10.91
N SER A 515 11.42 23.33 12.15
CA SER A 515 10.60 22.40 12.92
C SER A 515 9.28 22.12 12.23
N ASN A 516 8.64 23.17 11.68
CA ASN A 516 7.38 23.05 10.92
C ASN A 516 7.57 22.19 9.67
N TYR A 517 8.65 22.42 8.92
CA TYR A 517 8.96 21.57 7.77
C TYR A 517 9.28 20.13 8.19
N ALA A 518 10.01 19.94 9.26
CA ALA A 518 10.32 18.62 9.79
C ALA A 518 9.07 17.83 10.23
N ARG A 519 8.01 18.52 10.65
CA ARG A 519 6.71 17.91 10.99
C ARG A 519 5.95 17.39 9.76
N ARG A 520 6.30 17.80 8.53
CA ARG A 520 5.73 17.26 7.30
C ARG A 520 5.80 15.72 7.25
N TRP A 521 6.87 15.14 7.78
CA TRP A 521 7.01 13.68 7.84
C TRP A 521 5.89 12.97 8.62
N ARG A 522 5.11 13.69 9.43
CA ARG A 522 3.96 13.12 10.14
C ARG A 522 2.86 12.65 9.17
N VAL A 523 2.70 13.28 8.01
CA VAL A 523 1.70 12.84 7.01
C VAL A 523 2.09 11.50 6.42
N GLU A 524 3.37 11.25 6.16
CA GLU A 524 3.87 9.96 5.68
C GLU A 524 3.60 8.84 6.70
N ASN A 525 3.71 9.12 8.00
CA ASN A 525 3.38 8.18 9.06
C ASN A 525 1.88 7.83 9.08
N VAL A 526 1.00 8.83 8.98
CA VAL A 526 -0.45 8.60 8.94
C VAL A 526 -0.84 7.81 7.68
N ILE A 527 -0.26 8.12 6.53
CA ILE A 527 -0.44 7.33 5.30
C ILE A 527 0.04 5.88 5.52
N SER A 528 1.20 5.69 6.16
CA SER A 528 1.71 4.35 6.47
C SER A 528 0.80 3.58 7.42
N GLU A 529 0.22 4.23 8.41
CA GLU A 529 -0.78 3.65 9.31
C GLU A 529 -2.07 3.28 8.56
N ALA A 530 -2.53 4.16 7.67
CA ALA A 530 -3.69 3.89 6.80
C ALA A 530 -3.44 2.70 5.85
N VAL A 531 -2.24 2.57 5.30
CA VAL A 531 -1.85 1.42 4.47
C VAL A 531 -1.86 0.12 5.27
N LYS A 532 -1.39 0.15 6.52
CA LYS A 532 -1.25 -1.06 7.36
C LYS A 532 -2.56 -1.56 7.94
N PHE A 533 -3.43 -0.65 8.38
CA PHE A 533 -4.66 -1.02 9.09
C PHE A 533 -5.92 -0.86 8.22
N PHE A 534 -6.07 0.28 7.55
CA PHE A 534 -7.24 0.51 6.70
C PHE A 534 -7.05 -0.04 5.27
N ASN A 535 -5.94 -0.75 5.03
CA ASN A 535 -5.63 -1.43 3.78
C ASN A 535 -5.68 -0.50 2.55
N LEU A 536 -5.19 0.73 2.70
CA LEU A 536 -5.27 1.78 1.68
C LEU A 536 -4.71 1.33 0.32
N ASN A 537 -3.70 0.46 0.30
CA ASN A 537 -3.10 -0.07 -0.92
C ASN A 537 -3.82 -1.29 -1.53
N ALA A 538 -4.93 -1.73 -0.93
CA ALA A 538 -5.74 -2.84 -1.45
C ALA A 538 -6.78 -2.34 -2.47
N LEU A 539 -6.33 -1.67 -3.53
CA LEU A 539 -7.18 -1.14 -4.58
C LEU A 539 -8.00 -2.25 -5.24
N SER A 540 -9.30 -2.23 -5.05
CA SER A 540 -10.21 -3.26 -5.56
C SER A 540 -10.73 -2.97 -6.98
N SER A 541 -10.54 -1.74 -7.49
CA SER A 541 -11.09 -1.29 -8.77
C SER A 541 -10.21 -0.22 -9.40
N PRO A 542 -10.06 -0.19 -10.74
CA PRO A 542 -9.43 0.90 -11.45
C PRO A 542 -10.33 2.16 -11.54
N ILE A 543 -11.52 2.12 -10.95
CA ILE A 543 -12.50 3.21 -10.99
C ILE A 543 -12.16 4.19 -9.87
N LEU A 544 -11.66 5.38 -10.23
CA LEU A 544 -11.13 6.38 -9.30
C LEU A 544 -12.14 6.87 -8.27
N ILE A 545 -13.43 6.99 -8.63
CA ILE A 545 -14.46 7.41 -7.66
C ILE A 545 -14.62 6.42 -6.49
N LYS A 546 -14.45 5.11 -6.76
CA LYS A 546 -14.43 4.09 -5.70
C LYS A 546 -13.25 4.25 -4.78
N VAL A 547 -12.08 4.51 -5.37
CA VAL A 547 -10.85 4.74 -4.62
C VAL A 547 -10.99 5.99 -3.74
N HIS A 548 -11.49 7.08 -4.30
CA HIS A 548 -11.66 8.34 -3.58
C HIS A 548 -12.66 8.19 -2.42
N PHE A 549 -13.79 7.54 -2.65
CA PHE A 549 -14.75 7.23 -1.58
C PHE A 549 -14.11 6.39 -0.48
N ASP A 550 -13.34 5.36 -0.83
CA ASP A 550 -12.64 4.50 0.15
C ASP A 550 -11.61 5.29 0.98
N VAL A 551 -10.89 6.22 0.36
CA VAL A 551 -9.92 7.10 1.05
C VAL A 551 -10.64 8.05 2.01
N ILE A 552 -11.78 8.62 1.62
CA ILE A 552 -12.59 9.48 2.51
C ILE A 552 -13.13 8.67 3.71
N MET A 553 -13.64 7.46 3.46
CA MET A 553 -14.08 6.58 4.55
C MET A 553 -12.93 6.21 5.49
N THR A 554 -11.71 6.06 4.97
CA THR A 554 -10.50 5.87 5.79
C THR A 554 -10.20 7.09 6.65
N MET A 555 -10.29 8.31 6.10
CA MET A 555 -10.14 9.56 6.83
C MET A 555 -11.12 9.67 8.01
N ILE A 556 -12.39 9.37 7.79
CA ILE A 556 -13.43 9.42 8.81
C ILE A 556 -13.18 8.35 9.89
N ALA A 557 -12.87 7.13 9.49
CA ALA A 557 -12.57 6.04 10.41
C ALA A 557 -11.33 6.33 11.28
N ASP A 558 -10.27 6.87 10.70
CA ASP A 558 -9.05 7.28 11.42
C ASP A 558 -9.33 8.36 12.46
N THR A 559 -10.17 9.33 12.11
CA THR A 559 -10.65 10.35 13.07
C THR A 559 -11.39 9.71 14.24
N LEU A 560 -12.29 8.75 13.99
CA LEU A 560 -13.02 8.05 15.05
C LEU A 560 -12.08 7.24 15.95
N TYR A 561 -11.07 6.56 15.39
CA TYR A 561 -10.04 5.88 16.16
C TYR A 561 -9.22 6.84 17.02
N THR A 562 -8.85 8.00 16.48
CA THR A 562 -8.16 9.05 17.23
C THR A 562 -9.02 9.56 18.39
N MET A 563 -10.31 9.81 18.15
CA MET A 563 -11.24 10.24 19.21
C MET A 563 -11.40 9.18 20.31
N LEU A 564 -11.47 7.89 19.95
CA LEU A 564 -11.52 6.79 20.93
C LEU A 564 -10.18 6.73 21.70
N ALA A 565 -9.04 6.72 21.00
CA ALA A 565 -7.71 6.66 21.60
C ALA A 565 -7.51 7.75 22.67
N GLN A 566 -7.93 8.99 22.37
CA GLN A 566 -7.86 10.13 23.30
C GLN A 566 -8.66 9.92 24.60
N LYS A 567 -9.59 8.96 24.66
CA LYS A 567 -10.33 8.59 25.87
C LYS A 567 -9.71 7.43 26.65
N LEU A 568 -8.75 6.73 26.06
CA LEU A 568 -8.12 5.54 26.62
C LEU A 568 -6.79 5.93 27.29
N ARG A 569 -6.79 6.01 28.63
CA ARG A 569 -5.62 6.42 29.41
C ARG A 569 -4.39 5.57 29.10
N GLY A 570 -3.30 6.23 28.67
CA GLY A 570 -2.04 5.60 28.27
C GLY A 570 -2.00 5.10 26.81
N PHE A 571 -3.07 5.38 26.04
CA PHE A 571 -3.18 4.99 24.63
C PHE A 571 -3.53 6.18 23.71
N GLU A 572 -3.47 7.40 24.21
CA GLU A 572 -3.95 8.62 23.55
C GLU A 572 -3.24 8.88 22.20
N SER A 573 -2.01 8.43 22.07
CA SER A 573 -1.19 8.59 20.85
C SER A 573 -1.01 7.30 20.04
N CYS A 574 -1.76 6.23 20.37
CA CYS A 574 -1.66 4.97 19.67
C CYS A 574 -2.40 5.00 18.32
N ASP A 575 -1.85 4.26 17.35
CA ASP A 575 -2.44 4.07 16.02
C ASP A 575 -3.73 3.23 16.07
N ALA A 576 -4.51 3.32 14.99
CA ALA A 576 -5.78 2.59 14.86
C ALA A 576 -5.59 1.07 14.96
N ALA A 577 -4.50 0.52 14.42
CA ALA A 577 -4.21 -0.92 14.47
C ALA A 577 -4.06 -1.43 15.91
N LYS A 578 -3.35 -0.66 16.75
CA LYS A 578 -3.17 -1.00 18.16
C LYS A 578 -4.46 -0.87 18.94
N ILE A 579 -5.22 0.21 18.74
CA ILE A 579 -6.54 0.41 19.37
C ILE A 579 -7.51 -0.70 18.96
N TYR A 580 -7.58 -1.03 17.67
CA TYR A 580 -8.39 -2.15 17.18
C TYR A 580 -8.05 -3.45 17.88
N ARG A 581 -6.78 -3.85 17.86
CA ARG A 581 -6.33 -5.13 18.43
C ARG A 581 -6.63 -5.27 19.91
N LEU A 582 -6.47 -4.19 20.70
CA LEU A 582 -6.56 -4.25 22.14
C LEU A 582 -7.97 -3.99 22.69
N PHE A 583 -8.77 -3.17 21.99
CA PHE A 583 -10.04 -2.68 22.52
C PHE A 583 -11.25 -3.03 21.64
N VAL A 584 -11.13 -2.93 20.31
CA VAL A 584 -12.26 -3.05 19.39
C VAL A 584 -12.49 -4.50 18.93
N LYS A 585 -11.42 -5.19 18.52
CA LYS A 585 -11.50 -6.57 18.02
C LYS A 585 -12.03 -7.50 19.11
N GLY A 586 -13.18 -8.14 18.88
CA GLY A 586 -13.68 -9.21 19.73
C GLY A 586 -15.19 -9.29 19.84
N LYS A 587 -15.63 -10.39 20.44
CA LYS A 587 -17.03 -10.71 20.68
C LYS A 587 -17.66 -9.80 21.71
N GLY A 588 -18.98 -9.65 21.58
CA GLY A 588 -19.83 -9.05 22.60
C GLY A 588 -21.24 -9.59 22.52
N LYS A 589 -21.93 -9.59 23.64
CA LYS A 589 -23.34 -9.95 23.71
C LYS A 589 -24.18 -8.69 23.60
N VAL A 590 -25.06 -8.63 22.63
CA VAL A 590 -25.97 -7.51 22.39
C VAL A 590 -27.36 -7.88 22.90
N THR A 591 -27.97 -6.98 23.67
CA THR A 591 -29.32 -7.15 24.20
C THR A 591 -30.09 -5.86 23.96
N LEU A 592 -31.28 -5.98 23.38
CA LEU A 592 -32.23 -4.89 23.28
C LEU A 592 -33.35 -5.11 24.29
N ARG A 593 -33.64 -4.12 25.16
CA ARG A 593 -34.74 -4.15 26.10
C ARG A 593 -35.41 -2.78 26.17
N GLY A 594 -36.67 -2.71 25.78
CA GLY A 594 -37.37 -1.44 25.63
C GLY A 594 -36.60 -0.48 24.72
N ASN A 595 -36.31 0.71 25.18
CA ASN A 595 -35.55 1.73 24.46
C ASN A 595 -34.04 1.70 24.79
N LYS A 596 -33.46 0.51 25.07
CA LYS A 596 -32.06 0.41 25.49
C LYS A 596 -31.35 -0.76 24.83
N ILE A 597 -30.23 -0.46 24.16
CA ILE A 597 -29.27 -1.45 23.69
C ILE A 597 -28.14 -1.56 24.71
N THR A 598 -27.91 -2.76 25.24
CA THR A 598 -26.77 -3.06 26.10
C THR A 598 -25.79 -3.97 25.36
N VAL A 599 -24.55 -3.54 25.23
CA VAL A 599 -23.46 -4.33 24.68
C VAL A 599 -22.53 -4.76 25.79
N ILE A 600 -22.42 -6.07 26.01
CA ILE A 600 -21.63 -6.64 27.10
C ILE A 600 -20.36 -7.26 26.48
N PHE A 601 -19.22 -6.72 26.81
CA PHE A 601 -17.93 -7.25 26.40
C PHE A 601 -17.42 -8.25 27.43
N PRO A 602 -16.97 -9.45 27.03
CA PRO A 602 -16.43 -10.45 27.94
C PRO A 602 -15.14 -9.96 28.60
N ARG A 603 -14.76 -10.61 29.70
CA ARG A 603 -13.55 -10.26 30.45
C ARG A 603 -12.30 -10.27 29.58
N ARG A 604 -11.59 -9.13 29.54
CA ARG A 604 -10.35 -8.92 28.78
C ARG A 604 -9.37 -8.07 29.59
N ALA A 605 -8.08 -8.25 29.35
CA ALA A 605 -7.01 -7.55 30.07
C ALA A 605 -7.13 -6.01 30.04
N HIS A 606 -7.69 -5.46 28.96
CA HIS A 606 -7.81 -4.00 28.79
C HIS A 606 -9.19 -3.44 29.17
N ASN A 607 -10.15 -4.25 29.63
CA ASN A 607 -11.45 -3.78 30.08
C ASN A 607 -11.39 -2.73 31.21
N PRO A 608 -10.43 -2.79 32.15
CA PRO A 608 -10.30 -1.74 33.17
C PRO A 608 -10.12 -0.33 32.59
N ILE A 609 -9.40 -0.22 31.45
CA ILE A 609 -9.19 1.06 30.75
C ILE A 609 -10.49 1.53 30.11
N LEU A 610 -11.23 0.62 29.45
CA LEU A 610 -12.54 0.94 28.86
C LEU A 610 -13.57 1.34 29.93
N ARG A 611 -13.56 0.69 31.10
CA ARG A 611 -14.41 1.07 32.25
C ARG A 611 -14.10 2.46 32.80
N ALA A 612 -12.84 2.87 32.75
CA ALA A 612 -12.40 4.19 33.19
C ALA A 612 -12.81 5.33 32.24
N VAL A 613 -13.23 5.02 31.02
CA VAL A 613 -13.73 6.04 30.08
C VAL A 613 -15.03 6.61 30.60
N PRO A 614 -15.19 7.94 30.70
CA PRO A 614 -16.43 8.57 31.18
C PRO A 614 -17.50 8.55 30.07
N TRP A 615 -17.99 7.36 29.72
CA TRP A 615 -18.99 7.15 28.67
C TRP A 615 -20.23 8.04 28.86
N HIS A 616 -20.66 8.25 30.13
CA HIS A 616 -21.80 9.12 30.48
C HIS A 616 -21.64 10.59 30.03
N ARG A 617 -20.42 11.04 29.69
CA ARG A 617 -20.16 12.39 29.15
C ARG A 617 -20.21 12.43 27.61
N LEU A 618 -20.40 11.29 26.97
CA LEU A 618 -20.60 11.16 25.53
C LEU A 618 -22.10 10.98 25.24
N PRO A 619 -22.57 11.28 24.03
CA PRO A 619 -23.94 10.97 23.63
C PRO A 619 -24.27 9.51 23.85
N GLN A 620 -25.36 9.25 24.54
CA GLN A 620 -25.82 7.90 24.85
C GLN A 620 -27.01 7.49 23.97
N SER A 621 -27.87 8.45 23.64
CA SER A 621 -28.96 8.24 22.71
C SER A 621 -28.44 8.22 21.29
N ILE A 622 -28.77 7.18 20.54
CA ILE A 622 -28.32 6.95 19.19
C ILE A 622 -29.41 7.33 18.20
N SER A 623 -29.28 8.50 17.58
CA SER A 623 -30.33 9.12 16.77
C SER A 623 -30.78 8.24 15.59
N TRP A 624 -29.86 7.57 14.92
CA TRP A 624 -30.18 6.69 13.79
C TRP A 624 -30.75 5.33 14.19
N LEU A 625 -30.76 5.00 15.49
CA LEU A 625 -31.41 3.80 16.02
C LEU A 625 -32.68 4.20 16.79
N ASP A 626 -33.52 5.04 16.19
CA ASP A 626 -34.78 5.52 16.75
C ASP A 626 -34.63 6.21 18.13
N GLY A 627 -33.42 6.79 18.40
CA GLY A 627 -33.12 7.45 19.66
C GLY A 627 -32.91 6.50 20.85
N VAL A 628 -32.59 5.24 20.58
CA VAL A 628 -32.33 4.24 21.62
C VAL A 628 -31.08 4.57 22.43
N ASP A 629 -31.11 4.31 23.74
CA ASP A 629 -29.95 4.47 24.60
C ASP A 629 -28.97 3.32 24.48
N LEU A 630 -27.69 3.64 24.32
CA LEU A 630 -26.61 2.66 24.27
C LEU A 630 -25.87 2.57 25.61
N GLU A 631 -25.82 1.37 26.16
CA GLU A 631 -25.05 1.05 27.35
C GLU A 631 -23.92 0.06 27.01
N LEU A 632 -22.68 0.45 27.34
CA LEU A 632 -21.49 -0.38 27.14
C LEU A 632 -21.05 -0.98 28.48
N LYS A 633 -21.05 -2.31 28.61
CA LYS A 633 -20.63 -3.04 29.81
C LYS A 633 -19.39 -3.85 29.56
N PHE A 634 -18.42 -3.72 30.45
CA PHE A 634 -17.13 -4.41 30.34
C PHE A 634 -16.95 -5.34 31.54
N SER A 635 -17.04 -6.64 31.32
CA SER A 635 -16.89 -7.66 32.36
C SER A 635 -15.48 -7.72 32.94
#